data_a3be2d92f95b35057e25f05144811e59
#
_entry.id   a3be2d92f95b35057e25f05144811e59
#
_cell.length_a   1.000
_cell.length_b   1.000
_cell.length_c   1.000
_cell.angle_alpha   90.00
_cell.angle_beta   90.00
_cell.angle_gamma   90.00
#
_symmetry.space_group_name_H-M   'P 1'
#
loop_
_entity.id
_entity.type
_entity.pdbx_description
1 polymer ?
#
loop_
_entity_poly.entity_id
_entity_poly.type
_entity_poly.pdbx_seq_one_letter_code
_entity_poly.pdbx_strand_id
1 'polypeptide(L)'
;MKKLTILLLILTLGFLSAEAKKEKEDDKKQILNPSLFNGLTWRSIGPAFVSGRIADFAVNPENHSIYYVAVASGHIWKTTNNGITFSPVFDNYGVYSIGSLAMDPNNNNVVWAGTGENNHQRALGYGNGVYKTIDGGKSWKNMGLKESRHIGEILIDPRNSNVVYIAAEGSAWGPNEERGVFKTTDGGKTWDNVLFISENTGVANLSFDPSNPDVIYAGAEQRRRRQFGKIGGGPESAFYKSTDAGKTWNKLEKGIPKVDKGGMEIVVSANDPNIVYVMFEASNEKGGIFRSTDRGASFKKQNSYNSSGQYYSELIVDPVDSQKLYSMDTRSKVSTDGGKTWKNIGLKSRHVDDHALWVDPLNTDHFMIGGDGGIYESWDDGKTYIHKTTLPVTQYYRVNVDNTEPFYWVYGGTQDNASMGGPSQNTKSGGVASDEWVVTLGGDGFWQAIEPDNPNIVYSAYQYGNIYRFDKKSGERIKIKPTPGKGEDTYRWNWDTPFILSSYSGTTLYIASNKVFKSTDRGNSWTVISDDITRKEDRNQFPVMGKYWPSSAVAKDVSTSQWGTAVALAESPVKKGLIYVGTDDGLIQITNDDGETWVKVSEFPEVPEYTYVSDILPSQYDENVVYATFNNIKSDDFTPYVLRSDDQGKTWVSIAS
;
A
#
# COMPACT_ATOMS: atom_id res chain seq x y z
N MET A 1 -41.95 61.83 -25.02
CA MET A 1 -41.04 61.10 -25.91
C MET A 1 -39.60 61.09 -25.45
N LYS A 2 -38.99 62.19 -25.00
CA LYS A 2 -37.55 62.19 -24.53
C LYS A 2 -37.26 61.35 -23.28
N LYS A 3 -38.22 61.12 -22.37
CA LYS A 3 -38.01 60.28 -21.15
C LYS A 3 -38.06 58.76 -21.43
N LEU A 4 -38.79 58.36 -22.51
CA LEU A 4 -38.87 56.94 -22.88
C LEU A 4 -37.59 56.43 -23.58
N THR A 5 -36.93 57.31 -24.34
CA THR A 5 -35.71 57.01 -25.08
C THR A 5 -34.50 56.85 -24.15
N ILE A 6 -34.46 57.62 -23.03
CA ILE A 6 -33.38 57.48 -22.02
C ILE A 6 -33.56 56.20 -21.23
N LEU A 7 -34.77 55.72 -20.94
CA LEU A 7 -35.03 54.48 -20.24
C LEU A 7 -34.64 53.25 -21.09
N LEU A 8 -34.86 53.30 -22.40
CA LEU A 8 -34.44 52.23 -23.33
C LEU A 8 -32.90 52.15 -23.46
N LEU A 9 -32.19 53.30 -23.44
CA LEU A 9 -30.74 53.36 -23.55
C LEU A 9 -30.07 52.84 -22.26
N ILE A 10 -30.66 53.08 -21.10
CA ILE A 10 -30.15 52.55 -19.81
C ILE A 10 -30.36 51.03 -19.70
N LEU A 11 -31.49 50.52 -20.23
CA LEU A 11 -31.76 49.07 -20.29
C LEU A 11 -30.80 48.32 -21.25
N THR A 12 -30.49 48.90 -22.42
CA THR A 12 -29.56 48.31 -23.39
C THR A 12 -28.10 48.34 -22.89
N LEU A 13 -27.68 49.40 -22.20
CA LEU A 13 -26.36 49.47 -21.56
C LEU A 13 -26.24 48.52 -20.36
N GLY A 14 -27.32 48.27 -19.62
CA GLY A 14 -27.39 47.28 -18.55
C GLY A 14 -27.25 45.83 -19.05
N PHE A 15 -27.88 45.52 -20.20
CA PHE A 15 -27.76 44.20 -20.83
C PHE A 15 -26.36 43.96 -21.42
N LEU A 16 -25.76 44.95 -22.08
CA LEU A 16 -24.41 44.85 -22.63
C LEU A 16 -23.36 44.71 -21.55
N SER A 17 -23.53 45.34 -20.37
CA SER A 17 -22.61 45.18 -19.26
C SER A 17 -22.80 43.84 -18.53
N ALA A 18 -23.99 43.25 -18.53
CA ALA A 18 -24.26 41.93 -17.97
C ALA A 18 -23.72 40.81 -18.87
N GLU A 19 -23.87 40.92 -20.19
CA GLU A 19 -23.27 39.98 -21.14
C GLU A 19 -21.75 40.07 -21.16
N ALA A 20 -21.15 41.26 -21.15
CA ALA A 20 -19.70 41.44 -21.10
C ALA A 20 -19.09 40.93 -19.77
N LYS A 21 -19.84 40.97 -18.67
CA LYS A 21 -19.42 40.43 -17.40
C LYS A 21 -19.54 38.91 -17.36
N LYS A 22 -20.56 38.35 -18.02
CA LYS A 22 -20.78 36.92 -18.17
C LYS A 22 -19.72 36.27 -19.07
N GLU A 23 -19.40 36.90 -20.22
CA GLU A 23 -18.29 36.45 -21.08
C GLU A 23 -16.93 36.47 -20.37
N LYS A 24 -16.64 37.50 -19.54
CA LYS A 24 -15.39 37.54 -18.78
C LYS A 24 -15.31 36.57 -17.62
N GLU A 25 -16.43 36.17 -17.03
CA GLU A 25 -16.45 35.08 -16.01
C GLU A 25 -16.39 33.69 -16.64
N ASP A 26 -17.03 33.48 -17.79
CA ASP A 26 -16.98 32.22 -18.52
C ASP A 26 -15.58 31.99 -19.15
N ASP A 27 -14.92 33.02 -19.67
CA ASP A 27 -13.54 32.91 -20.18
C ASP A 27 -12.50 32.55 -19.09
N LYS A 28 -12.72 33.00 -17.85
CA LYS A 28 -11.85 32.59 -16.73
C LYS A 28 -12.07 31.16 -16.25
N LYS A 29 -13.24 30.56 -16.52
CA LYS A 29 -13.57 29.17 -16.18
C LYS A 29 -13.12 28.15 -17.23
N GLN A 30 -12.67 28.57 -18.41
CA GLN A 30 -12.34 27.67 -19.52
C GLN A 30 -10.87 27.28 -19.63
N ILE A 31 -9.96 27.74 -18.76
CA ILE A 31 -8.52 27.53 -18.92
C ILE A 31 -8.10 26.06 -18.72
N LEU A 32 -8.89 25.23 -18.00
CA LEU A 32 -8.67 23.80 -17.86
C LEU A 32 -9.97 23.02 -18.06
N ASN A 33 -10.33 22.78 -19.32
CA ASN A 33 -11.44 21.88 -19.65
C ASN A 33 -10.89 20.46 -19.88
N PRO A 34 -11.46 19.41 -19.27
CA PRO A 34 -11.06 18.01 -19.53
C PRO A 34 -10.98 17.65 -21.01
N SER A 35 -11.79 18.26 -21.87
CA SER A 35 -11.74 18.04 -23.32
C SER A 35 -10.41 18.44 -23.98
N LEU A 36 -9.61 19.31 -23.38
CA LEU A 36 -8.27 19.66 -23.87
C LEU A 36 -7.30 18.47 -23.80
N PHE A 37 -7.58 17.51 -22.95
CA PHE A 37 -6.77 16.31 -22.73
C PHE A 37 -7.27 15.09 -23.50
N ASN A 38 -8.36 15.18 -24.27
CA ASN A 38 -8.95 14.07 -25.03
C ASN A 38 -7.97 13.42 -26.04
N GLY A 39 -6.93 14.14 -26.44
CA GLY A 39 -5.86 13.62 -27.31
C GLY A 39 -4.78 12.82 -26.57
N LEU A 40 -4.75 12.88 -25.25
CA LEU A 40 -3.81 12.12 -24.43
C LEU A 40 -4.41 10.74 -24.15
N THR A 41 -3.84 9.73 -24.78
CA THR A 41 -4.26 8.33 -24.57
C THR A 41 -3.16 7.53 -23.91
N TRP A 42 -3.53 6.68 -22.97
CA TRP A 42 -2.62 5.73 -22.35
C TRP A 42 -2.27 4.61 -23.32
N ARG A 43 -1.00 4.22 -23.37
CA ARG A 43 -0.49 3.10 -24.13
C ARG A 43 0.28 2.16 -23.21
N SER A 44 -0.03 0.87 -23.23
CA SER A 44 0.74 -0.13 -22.51
C SER A 44 2.09 -0.38 -23.18
N ILE A 45 3.16 -0.43 -22.39
CA ILE A 45 4.52 -0.81 -22.82
C ILE A 45 5.05 -2.01 -22.02
N GLY A 46 4.27 -2.64 -21.24
CA GLY A 46 4.56 -3.73 -20.30
C GLY A 46 3.48 -3.76 -19.24
N PRO A 47 3.62 -4.52 -18.19
CA PRO A 47 4.84 -4.76 -17.41
C PRO A 47 5.69 -5.93 -17.93
N ALA A 48 6.99 -5.85 -17.69
CA ALA A 48 7.91 -6.96 -17.90
C ALA A 48 7.65 -8.13 -16.95
N PHE A 49 7.26 -7.80 -15.72
CA PHE A 49 6.78 -8.74 -14.72
C PHE A 49 5.32 -8.46 -14.41
N VAL A 50 4.51 -9.49 -14.53
CA VAL A 50 3.13 -9.48 -14.06
C VAL A 50 3.15 -9.90 -12.60
N SER A 51 2.92 -8.94 -11.71
CA SER A 51 3.06 -9.08 -10.27
C SER A 51 2.07 -8.15 -9.57
N GLY A 52 2.36 -7.77 -8.34
CA GLY A 52 1.51 -6.88 -7.54
C GLY A 52 0.66 -7.66 -6.57
N ARG A 53 0.56 -7.13 -5.36
CA ARG A 53 -0.07 -7.80 -4.23
C ARG A 53 -1.53 -8.12 -4.49
N ILE A 54 -1.85 -9.41 -4.51
CA ILE A 54 -3.23 -9.88 -4.56
C ILE A 54 -3.75 -9.99 -3.14
N ALA A 55 -4.79 -9.22 -2.83
CA ALA A 55 -5.36 -9.15 -1.49
C ALA A 55 -6.48 -10.18 -1.28
N ASP A 56 -7.29 -10.46 -2.31
CA ASP A 56 -8.43 -11.36 -2.15
C ASP A 56 -8.99 -11.84 -3.50
N PHE A 57 -9.82 -12.89 -3.45
CA PHE A 57 -10.55 -13.47 -4.57
C PHE A 57 -12.06 -13.60 -4.27
N ALA A 58 -12.91 -13.21 -5.22
CA ALA A 58 -14.33 -13.55 -5.20
C ALA A 58 -14.66 -14.45 -6.40
N VAL A 59 -14.71 -15.75 -6.16
CA VAL A 59 -14.93 -16.79 -7.20
C VAL A 59 -16.40 -17.12 -7.30
N ASN A 60 -16.93 -17.19 -8.53
CA ASN A 60 -18.31 -17.56 -8.80
C ASN A 60 -18.51 -19.05 -8.46
N PRO A 61 -19.37 -19.42 -7.48
CA PRO A 61 -19.55 -20.79 -7.04
C PRO A 61 -20.20 -21.70 -8.08
N GLU A 62 -20.92 -21.13 -9.06
CA GLU A 62 -21.56 -21.89 -10.15
C GLU A 62 -20.62 -22.09 -11.36
N ASN A 63 -19.59 -21.23 -11.49
CA ASN A 63 -18.63 -21.30 -12.59
C ASN A 63 -17.29 -20.72 -12.16
N HIS A 64 -16.38 -21.53 -11.68
CA HIS A 64 -15.04 -21.13 -11.19
C HIS A 64 -14.15 -20.47 -12.25
N SER A 65 -14.53 -20.50 -13.55
CA SER A 65 -13.85 -19.72 -14.59
C SER A 65 -14.13 -18.21 -14.51
N ILE A 66 -15.12 -17.80 -13.71
CA ILE A 66 -15.50 -16.40 -13.48
C ILE A 66 -15.09 -16.02 -12.06
N TYR A 67 -14.19 -15.06 -11.94
CA TYR A 67 -13.82 -14.53 -10.63
C TYR A 67 -13.32 -13.08 -10.71
N TYR A 68 -13.36 -12.43 -9.55
CA TYR A 68 -12.79 -11.10 -9.32
C TYR A 68 -11.52 -11.24 -8.50
N VAL A 69 -10.60 -10.31 -8.74
CA VAL A 69 -9.32 -10.24 -8.04
C VAL A 69 -9.19 -8.85 -7.42
N ALA A 70 -9.03 -8.81 -6.10
CA ALA A 70 -8.64 -7.61 -5.37
C ALA A 70 -7.13 -7.42 -5.48
N VAL A 71 -6.69 -6.30 -5.98
CA VAL A 71 -5.28 -5.93 -5.99
C VAL A 71 -5.07 -4.81 -4.97
N ALA A 72 -4.20 -5.05 -3.99
CA ALA A 72 -3.99 -4.14 -2.87
C ALA A 72 -3.62 -2.70 -3.29
N SER A 73 -2.93 -2.56 -4.42
CA SER A 73 -2.59 -1.27 -5.03
C SER A 73 -2.83 -1.28 -6.55
N GLY A 74 -4.00 -1.78 -7.00
CA GLY A 74 -4.25 -1.97 -8.43
C GLY A 74 -5.71 -2.24 -8.78
N HIS A 75 -6.66 -1.76 -7.98
CA HIS A 75 -8.09 -1.86 -8.22
C HIS A 75 -8.67 -3.30 -8.21
N ILE A 76 -9.79 -3.50 -8.91
CA ILE A 76 -10.44 -4.81 -9.06
C ILE A 76 -10.41 -5.23 -10.51
N TRP A 77 -9.99 -6.47 -10.73
CA TRP A 77 -9.97 -7.09 -12.04
C TRP A 77 -10.94 -8.26 -12.10
N LYS A 78 -11.52 -8.49 -13.27
CA LYS A 78 -12.45 -9.59 -13.52
C LYS A 78 -11.96 -10.45 -14.67
N THR A 79 -12.06 -11.76 -14.50
CA THR A 79 -11.96 -12.74 -15.59
C THR A 79 -13.27 -13.49 -15.76
N THR A 80 -13.53 -13.98 -16.99
CA THR A 80 -14.67 -14.86 -17.32
C THR A 80 -14.20 -16.13 -18.03
N ASN A 81 -12.88 -16.38 -18.05
CA ASN A 81 -12.26 -17.48 -18.79
C ASN A 81 -11.03 -18.05 -18.05
N ASN A 82 -11.14 -18.19 -16.73
CA ASN A 82 -10.10 -18.74 -15.84
C ASN A 82 -8.75 -18.03 -15.96
N GLY A 83 -8.76 -16.68 -16.04
CA GLY A 83 -7.52 -15.88 -16.08
C GLY A 83 -6.78 -15.92 -17.41
N ILE A 84 -7.39 -16.39 -18.52
CA ILE A 84 -6.81 -16.23 -19.86
C ILE A 84 -6.79 -14.75 -20.23
N THR A 85 -7.83 -14.01 -19.85
CA THR A 85 -7.86 -12.54 -19.96
C THR A 85 -8.46 -11.93 -18.70
N PHE A 86 -8.01 -10.72 -18.37
CA PHE A 86 -8.57 -9.90 -17.30
C PHE A 86 -9.03 -8.55 -17.83
N SER A 87 -10.11 -8.04 -17.27
CA SER A 87 -10.61 -6.70 -17.55
C SER A 87 -10.65 -5.89 -16.26
N PRO A 88 -10.16 -4.64 -16.26
CA PRO A 88 -10.32 -3.74 -15.11
C PRO A 88 -11.80 -3.37 -14.97
N VAL A 89 -12.33 -3.40 -13.76
CA VAL A 89 -13.74 -3.14 -13.49
C VAL A 89 -13.96 -2.07 -12.42
N PHE A 90 -12.89 -1.43 -11.92
CA PHE A 90 -12.97 -0.50 -10.81
C PHE A 90 -12.12 0.79 -10.99
N ASP A 91 -11.64 1.12 -12.18
CA ASP A 91 -10.66 2.20 -12.42
C ASP A 91 -11.20 3.62 -12.18
N ASN A 92 -12.54 3.81 -12.14
CA ASN A 92 -13.15 5.14 -12.14
C ASN A 92 -13.72 5.58 -10.78
N TYR A 93 -13.30 4.96 -9.66
CA TYR A 93 -13.95 5.16 -8.37
C TYR A 93 -13.13 5.92 -7.32
N GLY A 94 -12.02 6.54 -7.71
CA GLY A 94 -11.25 7.46 -6.87
C GLY A 94 -10.50 6.80 -5.70
N VAL A 95 -10.43 5.47 -5.67
CA VAL A 95 -9.64 4.68 -4.74
C VAL A 95 -9.05 3.47 -5.46
N TYR A 96 -7.78 3.18 -5.23
CA TYR A 96 -7.07 2.12 -5.92
C TYR A 96 -6.77 0.90 -5.05
N SER A 97 -6.91 1.05 -3.73
CA SER A 97 -6.54 0.02 -2.75
C SER A 97 -7.76 -0.79 -2.35
N ILE A 98 -7.68 -2.12 -2.50
CA ILE A 98 -8.74 -3.07 -2.18
C ILE A 98 -8.20 -4.08 -1.18
N GLY A 99 -8.91 -4.27 -0.06
CA GLY A 99 -8.55 -5.22 1.00
C GLY A 99 -9.35 -6.53 0.93
N SER A 100 -10.65 -6.47 0.59
CA SER A 100 -11.50 -7.66 0.60
C SER A 100 -12.59 -7.61 -0.48
N LEU A 101 -13.04 -8.80 -0.91
CA LEU A 101 -14.13 -9.00 -1.87
C LEU A 101 -15.10 -10.07 -1.35
N ALA A 102 -16.39 -9.87 -1.53
CA ALA A 102 -17.40 -10.90 -1.27
C ALA A 102 -18.44 -10.95 -2.39
N MET A 103 -18.61 -12.12 -3.00
CA MET A 103 -19.69 -12.37 -3.95
C MET A 103 -20.93 -12.84 -3.20
N ASP A 104 -22.09 -12.32 -3.56
CA ASP A 104 -23.35 -12.73 -2.98
C ASP A 104 -23.67 -14.20 -3.37
N PRO A 105 -23.82 -15.11 -2.40
CA PRO A 105 -24.08 -16.52 -2.68
C PRO A 105 -25.41 -16.77 -3.38
N ASN A 106 -26.32 -15.79 -3.39
CA ASN A 106 -27.64 -15.90 -4.03
C ASN A 106 -27.71 -15.19 -5.39
N ASN A 107 -26.69 -14.36 -5.74
CA ASN A 107 -26.68 -13.63 -7.01
C ASN A 107 -25.25 -13.27 -7.43
N ASN A 108 -24.68 -14.03 -8.33
CA ASN A 108 -23.32 -13.88 -8.83
C ASN A 108 -23.01 -12.54 -9.54
N ASN A 109 -24.03 -11.70 -9.82
CA ASN A 109 -23.86 -10.35 -10.32
C ASN A 109 -23.66 -9.31 -9.20
N VAL A 110 -23.90 -9.71 -7.95
CA VAL A 110 -23.70 -8.84 -6.78
C VAL A 110 -22.37 -9.18 -6.14
N VAL A 111 -21.48 -8.18 -6.10
CA VAL A 111 -20.19 -8.28 -5.42
C VAL A 111 -19.99 -7.05 -4.55
N TRP A 112 -19.49 -7.26 -3.37
CA TRP A 112 -19.08 -6.22 -2.45
C TRP A 112 -17.55 -6.12 -2.44
N ALA A 113 -17.04 -4.90 -2.25
CA ALA A 113 -15.62 -4.62 -2.16
C ALA A 113 -15.33 -3.71 -0.97
N GLY A 114 -14.45 -4.17 -0.11
CA GLY A 114 -13.87 -3.38 0.98
C GLY A 114 -12.59 -2.71 0.50
N THR A 115 -12.51 -1.39 0.67
CA THR A 115 -11.36 -0.61 0.22
C THR A 115 -10.36 -0.37 1.34
N GLY A 116 -9.09 -0.11 0.94
CA GLY A 116 -7.94 -0.02 1.84
C GLY A 116 -7.28 -1.37 2.07
N GLU A 117 -5.97 -1.41 2.11
CA GLU A 117 -5.23 -2.66 2.39
C GLU A 117 -5.55 -3.18 3.80
N ASN A 118 -5.80 -4.48 3.91
CA ASN A 118 -6.09 -5.20 5.16
C ASN A 118 -4.83 -5.72 5.89
N ASN A 119 -3.64 -5.31 5.47
CA ASN A 119 -2.37 -5.62 6.14
C ASN A 119 -1.79 -4.40 6.88
N HIS A 120 -0.57 -4.51 7.46
CA HIS A 120 0.04 -3.48 8.30
C HIS A 120 1.43 -3.05 7.86
N GLN A 121 1.72 -3.13 6.57
CA GLN A 121 3.01 -2.76 6.00
C GLN A 121 3.31 -1.26 6.06
N ARG A 122 4.53 -0.89 5.58
CA ARG A 122 5.04 0.50 5.61
C ARG A 122 4.22 1.47 4.80
N ALA A 123 3.85 1.06 3.60
CA ALA A 123 3.11 1.85 2.63
C ALA A 123 1.73 1.22 2.42
N LEU A 124 0.81 1.51 3.33
CA LEU A 124 -0.58 1.08 3.21
C LEU A 124 -1.34 1.99 2.25
N GLY A 125 -2.02 1.38 1.30
CA GLY A 125 -3.05 2.05 0.54
C GLY A 125 -4.30 2.24 1.41
N TYR A 126 -4.81 3.47 1.47
CA TYR A 126 -6.06 3.74 2.19
C TYR A 126 -7.27 3.64 1.26
N GLY A 127 -8.40 3.29 1.87
CA GLY A 127 -9.69 3.23 1.22
C GLY A 127 -10.58 4.42 1.55
N ASN A 128 -11.79 4.36 1.01
CA ASN A 128 -12.88 5.29 1.28
C ASN A 128 -14.22 4.56 1.51
N GLY A 129 -14.16 3.42 2.19
CA GLY A 129 -15.31 2.64 2.62
C GLY A 129 -15.61 1.42 1.74
N VAL A 130 -16.88 1.07 1.67
CA VAL A 130 -17.37 -0.16 1.04
C VAL A 130 -18.08 0.17 -0.27
N TYR A 131 -17.85 -0.65 -1.30
CA TYR A 131 -18.52 -0.55 -2.59
C TYR A 131 -19.34 -1.80 -2.89
N LYS A 132 -20.36 -1.63 -3.73
CA LYS A 132 -21.22 -2.72 -4.20
C LYS A 132 -21.49 -2.58 -5.69
N THR A 133 -21.37 -3.68 -6.43
CA THR A 133 -21.94 -3.84 -7.77
C THR A 133 -23.17 -4.73 -7.72
N ILE A 134 -24.12 -4.52 -8.65
CA ILE A 134 -25.30 -5.35 -8.84
C ILE A 134 -25.45 -5.82 -10.30
N ASP A 135 -24.47 -5.49 -11.13
CA ASP A 135 -24.48 -5.69 -12.59
C ASP A 135 -23.24 -6.45 -13.09
N GLY A 136 -22.60 -7.21 -12.19
CA GLY A 136 -21.44 -8.01 -12.53
C GLY A 136 -20.17 -7.21 -12.74
N GLY A 137 -20.04 -6.07 -12.04
CA GLY A 137 -18.83 -5.22 -12.06
C GLY A 137 -18.82 -4.15 -13.15
N LYS A 138 -19.93 -3.96 -13.89
CA LYS A 138 -20.03 -2.89 -14.89
C LYS A 138 -20.11 -1.50 -14.25
N SER A 139 -20.75 -1.42 -13.09
CA SER A 139 -20.78 -0.23 -12.24
C SER A 139 -20.70 -0.58 -10.77
N TRP A 140 -20.17 0.37 -9.97
CA TRP A 140 -20.04 0.22 -8.53
C TRP A 140 -20.60 1.46 -7.83
N LYS A 141 -21.17 1.25 -6.66
CA LYS A 141 -21.70 2.32 -5.81
C LYS A 141 -21.02 2.27 -4.45
N ASN A 142 -20.52 3.41 -3.96
CA ASN A 142 -20.06 3.54 -2.59
C ASN A 142 -21.26 3.42 -1.63
N MET A 143 -21.14 2.54 -0.64
CA MET A 143 -22.18 2.19 0.32
C MET A 143 -21.92 2.76 1.72
N GLY A 144 -20.91 3.63 1.89
CA GLY A 144 -20.58 4.27 3.17
C GLY A 144 -19.32 3.73 3.84
N LEU A 145 -19.16 3.99 5.13
CA LEU A 145 -18.01 3.64 5.96
C LEU A 145 -16.69 4.24 5.42
N LYS A 146 -16.74 5.50 4.98
CA LYS A 146 -15.63 6.16 4.28
C LYS A 146 -14.43 6.43 5.18
N GLU A 147 -14.67 6.68 6.44
CA GLU A 147 -13.62 6.99 7.41
C GLU A 147 -13.02 5.72 8.04
N SER A 148 -13.57 4.53 7.75
CA SER A 148 -12.95 3.27 8.15
C SER A 148 -11.53 3.12 7.59
N ARG A 149 -11.28 3.63 6.39
CA ARG A 149 -9.99 3.60 5.67
C ARG A 149 -9.50 2.20 5.30
N HIS A 150 -9.79 1.18 6.12
CA HIS A 150 -9.37 -0.20 5.89
C HIS A 150 -10.51 -1.16 6.26
N ILE A 151 -10.91 -1.98 5.29
CA ILE A 151 -11.94 -3.01 5.46
C ILE A 151 -11.24 -4.37 5.39
N GLY A 152 -11.28 -5.11 6.50
CA GLY A 152 -10.62 -6.41 6.62
C GLY A 152 -11.42 -7.55 6.00
N GLU A 153 -12.75 -7.61 6.25
CA GLU A 153 -13.57 -8.75 5.83
C GLU A 153 -15.01 -8.32 5.54
N ILE A 154 -15.66 -9.03 4.63
CA ILE A 154 -17.08 -8.83 4.28
C ILE A 154 -17.81 -10.17 4.32
N LEU A 155 -18.84 -10.29 5.17
CA LEU A 155 -19.70 -11.47 5.21
C LEU A 155 -21.12 -11.13 4.75
N ILE A 156 -21.63 -11.88 3.79
CA ILE A 156 -23.02 -11.79 3.30
C ILE A 156 -23.82 -12.96 3.88
N ASP A 157 -24.93 -12.68 4.56
CA ASP A 157 -25.80 -13.73 5.11
C ASP A 157 -26.36 -14.58 3.96
N PRO A 158 -26.06 -15.89 3.89
CA PRO A 158 -26.50 -16.73 2.77
C PRO A 158 -28.02 -16.89 2.70
N ARG A 159 -28.76 -16.53 3.75
CA ARG A 159 -30.24 -16.59 3.79
C ARG A 159 -30.89 -15.30 3.27
N ASN A 160 -30.13 -14.16 3.28
CA ASN A 160 -30.67 -12.86 2.90
C ASN A 160 -29.55 -11.91 2.43
N SER A 161 -29.45 -11.69 1.14
CA SER A 161 -28.46 -10.79 0.51
C SER A 161 -28.49 -9.32 0.96
N ASN A 162 -29.54 -8.89 1.69
CA ASN A 162 -29.62 -7.56 2.28
C ASN A 162 -28.92 -7.47 3.66
N VAL A 163 -28.57 -8.60 4.26
CA VAL A 163 -27.86 -8.67 5.54
C VAL A 163 -26.38 -8.88 5.27
N VAL A 164 -25.57 -7.89 5.60
CA VAL A 164 -24.12 -7.91 5.37
C VAL A 164 -23.42 -7.40 6.62
N TYR A 165 -22.31 -8.03 6.96
CA TYR A 165 -21.42 -7.64 8.04
C TYR A 165 -20.07 -7.21 7.47
N ILE A 166 -19.52 -6.13 8.00
CA ILE A 166 -18.24 -5.55 7.61
C ILE A 166 -17.30 -5.56 8.81
N ALA A 167 -16.13 -6.15 8.66
CA ALA A 167 -15.01 -5.95 9.57
C ALA A 167 -14.33 -4.62 9.22
N ALA A 168 -14.55 -3.61 10.04
CA ALA A 168 -13.96 -2.30 9.87
C ALA A 168 -12.73 -2.17 10.77
N GLU A 169 -11.55 -2.11 10.18
CA GLU A 169 -10.30 -1.96 10.92
C GLU A 169 -10.11 -0.52 11.40
N GLY A 170 -10.71 0.44 10.71
CA GLY A 170 -10.53 1.87 10.93
C GLY A 170 -9.20 2.38 10.39
N SER A 171 -8.91 3.67 10.57
CA SER A 171 -7.65 4.27 10.12
C SER A 171 -6.43 3.62 10.80
N ALA A 172 -5.44 3.21 10.02
CA ALA A 172 -4.18 2.71 10.56
C ALA A 172 -3.36 3.80 11.27
N TRP A 173 -3.69 5.09 11.05
CA TRP A 173 -2.87 6.23 11.46
C TRP A 173 -3.48 7.10 12.54
N GLY A 174 -4.80 7.11 12.70
CA GLY A 174 -5.53 7.92 13.69
C GLY A 174 -6.62 7.16 14.43
N PRO A 175 -7.14 7.70 15.53
CA PRO A 175 -8.36 7.21 16.17
C PRO A 175 -9.57 7.57 15.30
N ASN A 176 -10.58 6.71 15.24
CA ASN A 176 -11.86 7.01 14.62
C ASN A 176 -12.97 6.08 15.10
N GLU A 177 -14.23 6.47 14.85
CA GLU A 177 -15.41 5.72 15.29
C GLU A 177 -15.88 4.67 14.27
N GLU A 178 -15.47 4.77 13.00
CA GLU A 178 -15.78 3.77 11.98
C GLU A 178 -14.84 2.55 12.12
N ARG A 179 -14.91 1.89 13.29
CA ARG A 179 -14.17 0.69 13.70
C ARG A 179 -15.09 -0.34 14.30
N GLY A 180 -14.75 -1.61 14.16
CA GLY A 180 -15.51 -2.70 14.74
C GLY A 180 -16.29 -3.52 13.72
N VAL A 181 -17.48 -4.00 14.10
CA VAL A 181 -18.35 -4.73 13.18
C VAL A 181 -19.54 -3.86 12.83
N PHE A 182 -19.69 -3.57 11.54
CA PHE A 182 -20.87 -2.88 11.02
C PHE A 182 -21.81 -3.90 10.36
N LYS A 183 -23.10 -3.73 10.61
CA LYS A 183 -24.16 -4.56 10.04
C LYS A 183 -25.14 -3.71 9.27
N THR A 184 -25.54 -4.16 8.08
CA THR A 184 -26.71 -3.68 7.36
C THR A 184 -27.79 -4.76 7.29
N THR A 185 -29.06 -4.34 7.20
CA THR A 185 -30.21 -5.23 6.93
C THR A 185 -31.01 -4.77 5.72
N ASP A 186 -30.55 -3.74 5.04
CA ASP A 186 -31.21 -3.08 3.90
C ASP A 186 -30.34 -3.01 2.63
N GLY A 187 -29.31 -3.88 2.58
CA GLY A 187 -28.42 -3.98 1.45
C GLY A 187 -27.41 -2.85 1.33
N GLY A 188 -27.03 -2.24 2.45
CA GLY A 188 -25.99 -1.23 2.59
C GLY A 188 -26.48 0.21 2.50
N LYS A 189 -27.77 0.46 2.63
CA LYS A 189 -28.29 1.83 2.67
C LYS A 189 -28.05 2.48 4.04
N THR A 190 -28.13 1.67 5.10
CA THR A 190 -27.82 2.07 6.48
C THR A 190 -26.92 1.04 7.14
N TRP A 191 -26.14 1.48 8.15
CA TRP A 191 -25.20 0.66 8.89
C TRP A 191 -25.36 0.88 10.40
N ASP A 192 -25.44 -0.23 11.14
CA ASP A 192 -25.40 -0.24 12.61
C ASP A 192 -24.02 -0.75 13.05
N ASN A 193 -23.32 -0.03 13.93
CA ASN A 193 -22.11 -0.55 14.57
C ASN A 193 -22.55 -1.50 15.69
N VAL A 194 -22.42 -2.81 15.44
CA VAL A 194 -22.90 -3.87 16.35
C VAL A 194 -21.81 -4.41 17.29
N LEU A 195 -20.55 -4.06 17.05
CA LEU A 195 -19.42 -4.33 17.94
C LEU A 195 -18.41 -3.17 17.85
N PHE A 196 -18.47 -2.28 18.81
CA PHE A 196 -17.47 -1.21 18.99
C PHE A 196 -16.68 -1.45 20.27
N ILE A 197 -15.35 -1.44 20.18
CA ILE A 197 -14.45 -1.65 21.31
C ILE A 197 -13.89 -0.30 21.79
N SER A 198 -13.22 0.41 20.92
CA SER A 198 -12.68 1.75 21.13
C SER A 198 -12.32 2.42 19.81
N GLU A 199 -12.02 3.71 19.84
CA GLU A 199 -11.49 4.46 18.69
C GLU A 199 -10.08 3.99 18.22
N ASN A 200 -9.44 3.09 18.95
CA ASN A 200 -8.10 2.57 18.67
C ASN A 200 -8.09 1.08 18.26
N THR A 201 -9.24 0.40 18.35
CA THR A 201 -9.36 -1.05 18.15
C THR A 201 -10.41 -1.35 17.10
N GLY A 202 -9.99 -1.87 15.95
CA GLY A 202 -10.88 -2.30 14.87
C GLY A 202 -11.07 -3.81 14.83
N VAL A 203 -11.88 -4.28 13.89
CA VAL A 203 -12.04 -5.70 13.59
C VAL A 203 -11.39 -5.99 12.24
N ALA A 204 -10.41 -6.92 12.25
CA ALA A 204 -9.66 -7.28 11.06
C ALA A 204 -10.31 -8.43 10.29
N ASN A 205 -10.99 -9.35 11.02
CA ASN A 205 -11.47 -10.59 10.44
C ASN A 205 -12.82 -10.99 11.06
N LEU A 206 -13.67 -11.65 10.23
CA LEU A 206 -14.96 -12.20 10.60
C LEU A 206 -15.11 -13.62 10.04
N SER A 207 -15.85 -14.48 10.74
CA SER A 207 -16.20 -15.81 10.25
C SER A 207 -17.60 -16.22 10.71
N PHE A 208 -18.45 -16.72 9.79
CA PHE A 208 -19.71 -17.37 10.17
C PHE A 208 -19.49 -18.80 10.69
N ASP A 209 -20.37 -19.26 11.58
CA ASP A 209 -20.64 -20.70 11.69
C ASP A 209 -21.42 -21.14 10.44
N PRO A 210 -20.86 -21.99 9.58
CA PRO A 210 -21.49 -22.36 8.30
C PRO A 210 -22.81 -23.13 8.47
N SER A 211 -23.06 -23.71 9.66
CA SER A 211 -24.31 -24.38 9.98
C SER A 211 -25.38 -23.44 10.56
N ASN A 212 -24.99 -22.26 11.05
CA ASN A 212 -25.90 -21.27 11.63
C ASN A 212 -25.32 -19.84 11.51
N PRO A 213 -25.67 -19.08 10.47
CA PRO A 213 -25.20 -17.71 10.28
C PRO A 213 -25.58 -16.69 11.37
N ASP A 214 -26.41 -17.05 12.35
CA ASP A 214 -26.61 -16.21 13.55
C ASP A 214 -25.42 -16.28 14.51
N VAL A 215 -24.51 -17.26 14.33
CA VAL A 215 -23.27 -17.38 15.08
C VAL A 215 -22.14 -16.80 14.26
N ILE A 216 -21.53 -15.73 14.80
CA ILE A 216 -20.47 -14.97 14.15
C ILE A 216 -19.28 -14.86 15.08
N TYR A 217 -18.10 -15.01 14.55
CA TYR A 217 -16.83 -14.81 15.24
C TYR A 217 -16.11 -13.58 14.69
N ALA A 218 -15.37 -12.87 15.54
CA ALA A 218 -14.63 -11.68 15.17
C ALA A 218 -13.26 -11.64 15.86
N GLY A 219 -12.23 -11.23 15.10
CA GLY A 219 -10.90 -10.90 15.59
C GLY A 219 -10.73 -9.39 15.65
N ALA A 220 -10.62 -8.82 16.86
CA ALA A 220 -10.46 -7.39 17.07
C ALA A 220 -9.04 -7.04 17.48
N GLU A 221 -8.44 -6.08 16.78
CA GLU A 221 -7.03 -5.73 16.91
C GLU A 221 -6.83 -4.25 17.26
N GLN A 222 -6.09 -4.01 18.34
CA GLN A 222 -5.59 -2.69 18.72
C GLN A 222 -4.24 -2.45 18.08
N ARG A 223 -4.15 -1.52 17.12
CA ARG A 223 -2.93 -1.22 16.40
C ARG A 223 -2.83 0.23 15.96
N ARG A 224 -1.61 0.71 15.73
CA ARG A 224 -1.36 2.06 15.23
C ARG A 224 -0.02 2.14 14.52
N ARG A 225 -0.02 2.77 13.34
CA ARG A 225 1.20 3.13 12.61
C ARG A 225 1.37 4.64 12.62
N ARG A 226 2.61 5.09 12.85
CA ARG A 226 3.03 6.48 12.78
C ARG A 226 4.24 6.62 11.85
N GLN A 227 4.63 7.84 11.54
CA GLN A 227 5.83 8.08 10.74
C GLN A 227 7.08 7.51 11.43
N PHE A 228 7.21 7.72 12.74
CA PHE A 228 8.35 7.30 13.54
C PHE A 228 8.29 5.84 14.01
N GLY A 229 7.12 5.19 14.02
CA GLY A 229 7.03 3.86 14.61
C GLY A 229 5.68 3.16 14.43
N LYS A 230 5.56 1.98 15.04
CA LYS A 230 4.37 1.13 14.96
C LYS A 230 4.14 0.39 16.28
N ILE A 231 2.89 0.21 16.65
CA ILE A 231 2.41 -0.76 17.63
C ILE A 231 1.46 -1.72 16.90
N GLY A 232 1.77 -3.01 16.91
CA GLY A 232 1.03 -4.03 16.19
C GLY A 232 0.14 -4.91 17.07
N GLY A 233 -0.17 -4.48 18.29
CA GLY A 233 -1.10 -5.16 19.17
C GLY A 233 -1.23 -4.46 20.52
N GLY A 234 -2.21 -4.86 21.32
CA GLY A 234 -2.41 -4.23 22.62
C GLY A 234 -3.44 -4.93 23.50
N PRO A 235 -3.72 -4.39 24.70
CA PRO A 235 -4.60 -5.00 25.69
C PRO A 235 -6.08 -5.09 25.27
N GLU A 236 -6.51 -4.29 24.30
CA GLU A 236 -7.89 -4.32 23.82
C GLU A 236 -8.11 -5.39 22.75
N SER A 237 -7.03 -5.96 22.18
CA SER A 237 -7.13 -7.01 21.17
C SER A 237 -7.70 -8.28 21.77
N ALA A 238 -8.75 -8.82 21.14
CA ALA A 238 -9.45 -10.01 21.63
C ALA A 238 -10.27 -10.68 20.51
N PHE A 239 -10.60 -11.96 20.73
CA PHE A 239 -11.60 -12.65 19.93
C PHE A 239 -12.98 -12.54 20.58
N TYR A 240 -14.00 -12.40 19.72
CA TYR A 240 -15.38 -12.26 20.14
C TYR A 240 -16.27 -13.28 19.42
N LYS A 241 -17.40 -13.59 20.04
CA LYS A 241 -18.44 -14.44 19.45
C LYS A 241 -19.82 -13.82 19.73
N SER A 242 -20.64 -13.75 18.70
CA SER A 242 -22.08 -13.55 18.78
C SER A 242 -22.82 -14.86 18.52
N THR A 243 -23.99 -15.05 19.13
CA THR A 243 -24.91 -16.17 18.86
C THR A 243 -26.33 -15.71 18.51
N ASP A 244 -26.48 -14.42 18.23
CA ASP A 244 -27.77 -13.76 18.01
C ASP A 244 -27.73 -12.76 16.83
N ALA A 245 -26.97 -13.15 15.79
CA ALA A 245 -26.78 -12.37 14.57
C ALA A 245 -26.15 -10.98 14.83
N GLY A 246 -25.21 -10.90 15.75
CA GLY A 246 -24.45 -9.69 16.05
C GLY A 246 -25.12 -8.73 17.04
N LYS A 247 -26.24 -9.10 17.66
CA LYS A 247 -26.89 -8.21 18.65
C LYS A 247 -26.11 -8.10 19.95
N THR A 248 -25.50 -9.21 20.39
CA THR A 248 -24.60 -9.25 21.55
C THR A 248 -23.32 -10.00 21.23
N TRP A 249 -22.23 -9.60 21.92
CA TRP A 249 -20.90 -10.18 21.70
C TRP A 249 -20.23 -10.55 23.02
N ASN A 250 -19.62 -11.72 23.07
CA ASN A 250 -18.90 -12.22 24.23
C ASN A 250 -17.44 -12.46 23.88
N LYS A 251 -16.49 -12.06 24.74
CA LYS A 251 -15.08 -12.37 24.58
C LYS A 251 -14.82 -13.87 24.71
N LEU A 252 -13.95 -14.38 23.87
CA LEU A 252 -13.44 -15.75 23.93
C LEU A 252 -12.14 -15.74 24.75
N GLU A 253 -12.18 -16.29 25.97
CA GLU A 253 -11.06 -16.21 26.91
C GLU A 253 -10.53 -17.57 27.36
N LYS A 254 -11.37 -18.62 27.39
CA LYS A 254 -10.99 -19.91 27.94
C LYS A 254 -9.96 -20.62 27.07
N GLY A 255 -8.75 -20.80 27.62
CA GLY A 255 -7.63 -21.40 26.90
C GLY A 255 -6.81 -20.44 26.05
N ILE A 256 -7.22 -19.17 25.94
CA ILE A 256 -6.46 -18.10 25.27
C ILE A 256 -5.62 -17.34 26.30
N PRO A 257 -4.33 -17.10 26.08
CA PRO A 257 -3.46 -16.37 27.01
C PRO A 257 -3.95 -14.97 27.31
N LYS A 258 -3.90 -14.57 28.60
CA LYS A 258 -4.24 -13.23 29.09
C LYS A 258 -3.05 -12.28 28.98
N VAL A 259 -2.66 -11.98 27.75
CA VAL A 259 -1.54 -11.08 27.40
C VAL A 259 -1.96 -10.20 26.22
N ASP A 260 -1.23 -9.12 25.96
CA ASP A 260 -1.44 -8.30 24.77
C ASP A 260 -1.30 -9.14 23.50
N LYS A 261 -2.21 -8.94 22.55
CA LYS A 261 -2.30 -9.66 21.28
C LYS A 261 -2.27 -8.70 20.12
N GLY A 262 -1.87 -9.19 18.96
CA GLY A 262 -1.91 -8.49 17.69
C GLY A 262 -1.94 -9.50 16.56
N GLY A 263 -2.03 -9.04 15.31
CA GLY A 263 -2.00 -9.86 14.11
C GLY A 263 -2.81 -11.14 14.25
N MET A 264 -4.15 -11.08 14.11
CA MET A 264 -5.02 -12.16 14.57
C MET A 264 -6.05 -12.58 13.50
N GLU A 265 -6.30 -13.91 13.48
CA GLU A 265 -7.26 -14.56 12.59
C GLU A 265 -8.14 -15.52 13.39
N ILE A 266 -9.43 -15.62 13.01
CA ILE A 266 -10.36 -16.62 13.52
C ILE A 266 -11.17 -17.23 12.38
N VAL A 267 -11.17 -18.55 12.28
CA VAL A 267 -11.83 -19.27 11.20
C VAL A 267 -12.57 -20.49 11.70
N VAL A 268 -13.77 -20.72 11.16
CA VAL A 268 -14.61 -21.88 11.47
C VAL A 268 -14.49 -22.91 10.34
N SER A 269 -14.35 -24.18 10.68
CA SER A 269 -14.33 -25.26 9.68
C SER A 269 -15.70 -25.42 9.01
N ALA A 270 -15.69 -25.41 7.66
CA ALA A 270 -16.91 -25.54 6.88
C ALA A 270 -17.58 -26.92 7.04
N ASN A 271 -16.80 -28.00 7.19
CA ASN A 271 -17.33 -29.36 7.29
C ASN A 271 -17.60 -29.83 8.74
N ASP A 272 -17.03 -29.15 9.75
CA ASP A 272 -17.30 -29.41 11.18
C ASP A 272 -17.30 -28.11 11.99
N PRO A 273 -18.46 -27.45 12.16
CA PRO A 273 -18.55 -26.17 12.88
C PRO A 273 -18.19 -26.21 14.37
N ASN A 274 -18.01 -27.41 14.96
CA ASN A 274 -17.48 -27.50 16.32
C ASN A 274 -16.00 -27.10 16.37
N ILE A 275 -15.31 -27.17 15.22
CA ILE A 275 -13.90 -26.85 15.09
C ILE A 275 -13.73 -25.39 14.69
N VAL A 276 -13.08 -24.63 15.57
CA VAL A 276 -12.70 -23.23 15.35
C VAL A 276 -11.22 -23.11 15.60
N TYR A 277 -10.53 -22.44 14.70
CA TYR A 277 -9.12 -22.13 14.84
C TYR A 277 -8.92 -20.63 15.07
N VAL A 278 -7.92 -20.29 15.87
CA VAL A 278 -7.41 -18.93 15.98
C VAL A 278 -5.89 -18.95 15.82
N MET A 279 -5.37 -17.96 15.13
CA MET A 279 -3.95 -17.66 15.03
C MET A 279 -3.73 -16.22 15.50
N PHE A 280 -2.68 -15.96 16.27
CA PHE A 280 -2.37 -14.59 16.69
C PHE A 280 -0.92 -14.42 17.15
N GLU A 281 -0.38 -13.22 16.94
CA GLU A 281 0.81 -12.73 17.64
C GLU A 281 0.45 -12.37 19.09
N ALA A 282 1.41 -12.50 20.01
CA ALA A 282 1.22 -12.07 21.39
C ALA A 282 2.53 -11.72 22.07
N SER A 283 2.45 -10.85 23.08
CA SER A 283 3.58 -10.56 23.95
C SER A 283 4.09 -11.82 24.67
N ASN A 284 5.39 -11.82 24.98
CA ASN A 284 6.06 -12.93 25.69
C ASN A 284 5.97 -14.28 24.95
N GLU A 285 5.89 -14.27 23.61
CA GLU A 285 5.85 -15.48 22.75
C GLU A 285 4.69 -16.43 23.09
N LYS A 286 3.60 -15.89 23.63
CA LYS A 286 2.40 -16.67 24.01
C LYS A 286 1.46 -16.92 22.83
N GLY A 287 1.67 -16.27 21.68
CA GLY A 287 0.91 -16.46 20.45
C GLY A 287 1.03 -17.87 19.84
N GLY A 288 0.47 -18.04 18.68
CA GLY A 288 0.49 -19.29 17.92
C GLY A 288 -0.89 -19.72 17.41
N ILE A 289 -1.00 -20.99 17.06
CA ILE A 289 -2.23 -21.64 16.62
C ILE A 289 -2.95 -22.28 17.80
N PHE A 290 -4.23 -21.98 17.95
CA PHE A 290 -5.12 -22.60 18.95
C PHE A 290 -6.35 -23.18 18.26
N ARG A 291 -6.84 -24.28 18.79
CA ARG A 291 -8.00 -25.02 18.29
C ARG A 291 -9.07 -25.19 19.36
N SER A 292 -10.29 -24.95 18.99
CA SER A 292 -11.50 -25.35 19.72
C SER A 292 -12.13 -26.58 19.07
N THR A 293 -12.81 -27.40 19.87
CA THR A 293 -13.67 -28.51 19.42
C THR A 293 -15.09 -28.39 20.01
N ASP A 294 -15.41 -27.21 20.54
CA ASP A 294 -16.66 -26.91 21.23
C ASP A 294 -17.23 -25.54 20.79
N ARG A 295 -17.11 -25.24 19.47
CA ARG A 295 -17.61 -24.00 18.86
C ARG A 295 -17.04 -22.73 19.50
N GLY A 296 -15.77 -22.75 19.88
CA GLY A 296 -15.08 -21.62 20.49
C GLY A 296 -15.36 -21.42 21.97
N ALA A 297 -16.04 -22.34 22.65
CA ALA A 297 -16.25 -22.23 24.10
C ALA A 297 -14.96 -22.43 24.90
N SER A 298 -13.99 -23.18 24.35
CA SER A 298 -12.63 -23.27 24.90
C SER A 298 -11.61 -23.56 23.81
N PHE A 299 -10.35 -23.16 24.03
CA PHE A 299 -9.26 -23.33 23.07
C PHE A 299 -8.07 -24.08 23.69
N LYS A 300 -7.37 -24.85 22.87
CA LYS A 300 -6.14 -25.53 23.23
C LYS A 300 -5.04 -25.17 22.22
N LYS A 301 -3.88 -24.73 22.71
CA LYS A 301 -2.71 -24.45 21.86
C LYS A 301 -2.29 -25.70 21.13
N GLN A 302 -2.13 -25.60 19.81
CA GLN A 302 -1.65 -26.66 18.93
C GLN A 302 -0.17 -26.47 18.62
N ASN A 303 0.24 -25.23 18.31
CA ASN A 303 1.60 -24.90 17.91
C ASN A 303 1.94 -23.45 18.32
N SER A 304 3.23 -23.14 18.43
CA SER A 304 3.71 -21.77 18.66
C SER A 304 3.93 -20.99 17.37
N TYR A 305 3.77 -21.60 16.22
CA TYR A 305 3.82 -20.92 14.93
C TYR A 305 2.68 -19.89 14.83
N ASN A 306 3.00 -18.72 14.36
CA ASN A 306 2.11 -17.74 13.79
C ASN A 306 2.82 -17.08 12.60
N SER A 307 2.09 -16.65 11.59
CA SER A 307 2.65 -15.80 10.54
C SER A 307 2.90 -14.40 11.08
N SER A 308 3.69 -13.58 10.36
CA SER A 308 3.94 -12.21 10.78
C SER A 308 2.69 -11.36 10.63
N GLY A 309 2.02 -11.07 11.74
CA GLY A 309 0.73 -10.36 11.79
C GLY A 309 0.75 -8.93 11.28
N GLN A 310 1.93 -8.37 11.07
CA GLN A 310 2.06 -7.05 10.48
C GLN A 310 1.94 -7.04 8.94
N TYR A 311 1.92 -8.24 8.29
CA TYR A 311 1.88 -8.34 6.84
C TYR A 311 0.98 -9.48 6.34
N TYR A 312 0.87 -10.54 7.09
CA TYR A 312 0.04 -11.71 6.79
C TYR A 312 -1.08 -11.81 7.84
N SER A 313 -1.30 -12.88 8.48
CA SER A 313 -2.31 -13.22 9.49
C SER A 313 -3.51 -13.95 8.91
N GLU A 314 -3.43 -14.46 7.71
CA GLU A 314 -4.50 -15.26 7.12
C GLU A 314 -4.31 -16.74 7.44
N LEU A 315 -5.37 -17.35 7.96
CA LEU A 315 -5.50 -18.77 8.26
C LEU A 315 -6.76 -19.32 7.59
N ILE A 316 -6.58 -20.26 6.69
CA ILE A 316 -7.68 -20.85 5.93
C ILE A 316 -7.82 -22.32 6.30
N VAL A 317 -9.05 -22.79 6.57
CA VAL A 317 -9.36 -24.21 6.73
C VAL A 317 -9.82 -24.77 5.40
N ASP A 318 -9.31 -25.96 5.04
CA ASP A 318 -9.75 -26.68 3.86
C ASP A 318 -11.28 -26.92 3.93
N PRO A 319 -12.04 -26.62 2.88
CA PRO A 319 -13.50 -26.67 2.92
C PRO A 319 -14.09 -28.06 3.20
N VAL A 320 -13.32 -29.13 2.99
CA VAL A 320 -13.78 -30.53 3.17
C VAL A 320 -12.98 -31.30 4.23
N ASP A 321 -11.86 -30.79 4.71
CA ASP A 321 -11.04 -31.41 5.76
C ASP A 321 -10.71 -30.43 6.91
N SER A 322 -11.41 -30.58 8.04
CA SER A 322 -11.20 -29.75 9.22
C SER A 322 -9.82 -29.87 9.87
N GLN A 323 -8.99 -30.84 9.46
CA GLN A 323 -7.62 -31.00 9.95
C GLN A 323 -6.58 -30.33 9.04
N LYS A 324 -6.98 -29.98 7.79
CA LYS A 324 -6.10 -29.34 6.83
C LYS A 324 -6.25 -27.83 6.89
N LEU A 325 -5.14 -27.14 7.15
CA LEU A 325 -5.07 -25.68 7.29
C LEU A 325 -3.98 -25.12 6.41
N TYR A 326 -4.22 -23.93 5.92
CA TYR A 326 -3.25 -23.13 5.20
C TYR A 326 -3.01 -21.82 5.96
N SER A 327 -1.76 -21.39 6.05
CA SER A 327 -1.39 -20.09 6.61
C SER A 327 -0.58 -19.32 5.60
N MET A 328 -1.07 -18.13 5.24
CA MET A 328 -0.35 -17.21 4.37
C MET A 328 0.83 -16.62 5.13
N ASP A 329 1.97 -16.53 4.46
CA ASP A 329 3.24 -16.11 5.05
C ASP A 329 4.23 -15.77 3.92
N THR A 330 5.40 -15.23 4.24
CA THR A 330 6.55 -15.15 3.31
C THR A 330 6.82 -16.50 2.64
N ARG A 331 6.67 -17.58 3.40
CA ARG A 331 6.66 -18.95 2.89
C ARG A 331 5.46 -19.66 3.46
N SER A 332 4.36 -19.54 2.75
CA SER A 332 3.09 -20.13 3.17
C SER A 332 3.18 -21.58 3.53
N LYS A 333 2.41 -21.95 4.53
CA LYS A 333 2.49 -23.27 5.15
C LYS A 333 1.15 -24.00 5.12
N VAL A 334 1.23 -25.31 5.14
CA VAL A 334 0.09 -26.23 5.27
C VAL A 334 0.30 -27.16 6.46
N SER A 335 -0.77 -27.37 7.20
CA SER A 335 -0.90 -28.40 8.23
C SER A 335 -1.96 -29.40 7.80
N THR A 336 -1.78 -30.68 8.10
CA THR A 336 -2.76 -31.76 7.85
C THR A 336 -3.15 -32.51 9.13
N ASP A 337 -2.84 -31.93 10.29
CA ASP A 337 -3.05 -32.55 11.60
C ASP A 337 -3.68 -31.60 12.63
N GLY A 338 -4.46 -30.63 12.15
CA GLY A 338 -5.16 -29.66 12.98
C GLY A 338 -4.26 -28.62 13.58
N GLY A 339 -3.23 -28.18 12.86
CA GLY A 339 -2.32 -27.12 13.25
C GLY A 339 -1.17 -27.54 14.20
N LYS A 340 -0.96 -28.85 14.40
CA LYS A 340 0.13 -29.33 15.28
C LYS A 340 1.48 -29.28 14.60
N THR A 341 1.55 -29.69 13.35
CA THR A 341 2.77 -29.61 12.53
C THR A 341 2.52 -28.83 11.24
N TRP A 342 3.56 -28.18 10.74
CA TRP A 342 3.49 -27.29 9.58
C TRP A 342 4.63 -27.58 8.63
N LYS A 343 4.34 -27.60 7.33
CA LYS A 343 5.31 -27.68 6.23
C LYS A 343 5.06 -26.56 5.23
N ASN A 344 6.08 -26.11 4.51
CA ASN A 344 5.89 -25.14 3.46
C ASN A 344 5.03 -25.72 2.34
N ILE A 345 4.10 -24.94 1.81
CA ILE A 345 3.48 -25.21 0.52
C ILE A 345 4.57 -25.06 -0.55
N GLY A 346 4.55 -25.87 -1.60
CA GLY A 346 5.60 -25.86 -2.63
C GLY A 346 5.93 -24.45 -3.15
N LEU A 347 7.23 -24.14 -3.18
CA LEU A 347 7.74 -22.82 -3.63
C LEU A 347 8.41 -22.88 -5.01
N LYS A 348 8.42 -24.04 -5.65
CA LYS A 348 9.07 -24.21 -6.94
C LYS A 348 8.31 -23.41 -8.01
N SER A 349 9.04 -22.51 -8.68
CA SER A 349 8.52 -21.71 -9.79
C SER A 349 7.40 -20.72 -9.42
N ARG A 350 7.35 -20.25 -8.17
CA ARG A 350 6.47 -19.16 -7.76
C ARG A 350 7.17 -18.18 -6.82
N HIS A 351 6.63 -16.98 -6.71
CA HIS A 351 7.05 -15.97 -5.77
C HIS A 351 6.72 -16.39 -4.32
N VAL A 352 7.39 -15.81 -3.37
CA VAL A 352 7.07 -15.84 -1.93
C VAL A 352 6.04 -14.73 -1.61
N ASP A 353 5.70 -14.56 -0.32
CA ASP A 353 4.84 -13.48 0.18
C ASP A 353 3.39 -13.60 -0.32
N ASP A 354 2.68 -14.61 0.21
CA ASP A 354 1.29 -14.88 -0.14
C ASP A 354 0.33 -14.20 0.85
N HIS A 355 -0.79 -13.68 0.31
CA HIS A 355 -1.79 -12.94 1.07
C HIS A 355 -3.20 -13.49 0.94
N ALA A 356 -3.52 -14.17 -0.14
CA ALA A 356 -4.86 -14.68 -0.41
C ALA A 356 -4.80 -16.13 -0.88
N LEU A 357 -5.79 -16.93 -0.47
CA LEU A 357 -5.96 -18.31 -0.93
C LEU A 357 -7.44 -18.60 -1.15
N TRP A 358 -7.78 -19.05 -2.34
CA TRP A 358 -9.06 -19.69 -2.62
C TRP A 358 -8.84 -21.17 -2.90
N VAL A 359 -9.52 -22.05 -2.15
CA VAL A 359 -9.50 -23.50 -2.32
C VAL A 359 -10.81 -23.93 -2.95
N ASP A 360 -10.75 -24.70 -4.02
CA ASP A 360 -11.94 -25.25 -4.70
C ASP A 360 -12.68 -26.25 -3.79
N PRO A 361 -13.92 -25.96 -3.35
CA PRO A 361 -14.65 -26.86 -2.47
C PRO A 361 -15.08 -28.17 -3.14
N LEU A 362 -15.01 -28.25 -4.46
CA LEU A 362 -15.33 -29.47 -5.23
C LEU A 362 -14.09 -30.35 -5.50
N ASN A 363 -12.91 -29.76 -5.42
CA ASN A 363 -11.63 -30.44 -5.61
C ASN A 363 -10.51 -29.70 -4.86
N THR A 364 -10.22 -30.03 -3.63
CA THR A 364 -9.26 -29.32 -2.79
C THR A 364 -7.78 -29.49 -3.17
N ASP A 365 -7.47 -30.32 -4.18
CA ASP A 365 -6.17 -30.32 -4.85
C ASP A 365 -6.00 -29.12 -5.80
N HIS A 366 -7.13 -28.47 -6.17
CA HIS A 366 -7.19 -27.25 -6.95
C HIS A 366 -7.34 -26.03 -6.04
N PHE A 367 -6.43 -25.07 -6.18
CA PHE A 367 -6.51 -23.78 -5.48
C PHE A 367 -5.80 -22.67 -6.25
N MET A 368 -6.19 -21.43 -5.98
CA MET A 368 -5.47 -20.23 -6.39
C MET A 368 -4.84 -19.57 -5.17
N ILE A 369 -3.59 -19.19 -5.29
CA ILE A 369 -2.84 -18.43 -4.28
C ILE A 369 -2.40 -17.09 -4.88
N GLY A 370 -2.65 -16.03 -4.15
CA GLY A 370 -2.33 -14.66 -4.51
C GLY A 370 -1.33 -14.03 -3.55
N GLY A 371 -0.38 -13.30 -4.07
CA GLY A 371 0.66 -12.66 -3.27
C GLY A 371 1.35 -11.54 -4.02
N ASP A 372 2.52 -11.11 -3.53
CA ASP A 372 3.30 -10.02 -4.11
C ASP A 372 3.81 -10.33 -5.52
N GLY A 373 3.89 -11.60 -5.90
CA GLY A 373 4.23 -12.06 -7.24
C GLY A 373 3.06 -12.27 -8.20
N GLY A 374 1.83 -11.86 -7.81
CA GLY A 374 0.63 -12.07 -8.64
C GLY A 374 -0.14 -13.35 -8.27
N ILE A 375 -0.77 -13.99 -9.25
CA ILE A 375 -1.66 -15.15 -9.05
C ILE A 375 -0.99 -16.43 -9.54
N TYR A 376 -1.01 -17.45 -8.70
CA TYR A 376 -0.55 -18.80 -9.02
C TYR A 376 -1.69 -19.80 -8.78
N GLU A 377 -1.91 -20.70 -9.74
CA GLU A 377 -2.94 -21.74 -9.67
C GLU A 377 -2.28 -23.12 -9.62
N SER A 378 -2.73 -23.96 -8.71
CA SER A 378 -2.31 -25.36 -8.57
C SER A 378 -3.51 -26.30 -8.74
N TRP A 379 -3.27 -27.45 -9.39
CA TRP A 379 -4.25 -28.53 -9.59
C TRP A 379 -3.81 -29.85 -8.95
N ASP A 380 -2.74 -29.83 -8.16
CA ASP A 380 -2.09 -31.01 -7.61
C ASP A 380 -1.61 -30.82 -6.17
N ASP A 381 -2.40 -30.10 -5.35
CA ASP A 381 -2.11 -29.80 -3.94
C ASP A 381 -0.76 -29.09 -3.75
N GLY A 382 -0.48 -28.09 -4.61
CA GLY A 382 0.70 -27.23 -4.52
C GLY A 382 2.04 -27.86 -4.92
N LYS A 383 2.02 -28.97 -5.66
CA LYS A 383 3.24 -29.58 -6.20
C LYS A 383 3.76 -28.84 -7.41
N THR A 384 2.85 -28.33 -8.26
CA THR A 384 3.15 -27.49 -9.42
C THR A 384 2.22 -26.29 -9.49
N TYR A 385 2.67 -25.22 -10.17
CA TYR A 385 1.93 -23.95 -10.28
C TYR A 385 1.91 -23.44 -11.71
N ILE A 386 0.80 -22.83 -12.09
CA ILE A 386 0.62 -22.03 -13.29
C ILE A 386 0.56 -20.57 -12.87
N HIS A 387 1.52 -19.74 -13.30
CA HIS A 387 1.49 -18.29 -13.08
C HIS A 387 0.53 -17.63 -14.07
N LYS A 388 -0.43 -16.84 -13.59
CA LYS A 388 -1.40 -16.11 -14.42
C LYS A 388 -0.78 -14.81 -14.93
N THR A 389 0.08 -14.90 -15.94
CA THR A 389 0.85 -13.77 -16.49
C THR A 389 0.03 -12.80 -17.35
N THR A 390 -1.26 -13.00 -17.45
CA THR A 390 -2.19 -12.18 -18.24
C THR A 390 -2.87 -11.07 -17.44
N LEU A 391 -2.70 -11.03 -16.11
CA LEU A 391 -3.13 -9.93 -15.25
C LEU A 391 -2.10 -8.79 -15.35
N PRO A 392 -2.37 -7.66 -16.03
CA PRO A 392 -1.36 -6.65 -16.33
C PRO A 392 -1.16 -5.66 -15.17
N VAL A 393 -0.73 -6.16 -14.03
CA VAL A 393 -0.52 -5.37 -12.80
C VAL A 393 0.93 -5.46 -12.37
N THR A 394 1.49 -4.30 -11.98
CA THR A 394 2.81 -4.17 -11.36
C THR A 394 2.83 -2.92 -10.48
N GLN A 395 3.33 -3.03 -9.25
CA GLN A 395 3.38 -1.91 -8.30
C GLN A 395 4.73 -1.21 -8.34
N TYR A 396 4.79 -0.04 -8.99
CA TYR A 396 6.01 0.77 -9.07
C TYR A 396 6.15 1.71 -7.87
N TYR A 397 7.35 1.81 -7.31
CA TYR A 397 7.75 2.86 -6.37
C TYR A 397 8.18 4.13 -7.08
N ARG A 398 9.05 4.00 -8.10
CA ARG A 398 9.65 5.11 -8.83
C ARG A 398 9.77 4.78 -10.31
N VAL A 399 9.76 5.83 -11.15
CA VAL A 399 9.93 5.74 -12.60
C VAL A 399 10.92 6.80 -13.06
N ASN A 400 11.79 6.47 -13.98
CA ASN A 400 12.72 7.38 -14.64
C ASN A 400 12.88 7.03 -16.13
N VAL A 401 13.51 7.89 -16.92
CA VAL A 401 13.77 7.69 -18.34
C VAL A 401 15.22 7.99 -18.68
N ASP A 402 15.73 7.44 -19.80
CA ASP A 402 17.02 7.80 -20.36
C ASP A 402 16.86 8.69 -21.61
N ASN A 403 17.99 9.06 -22.22
CA ASN A 403 18.07 9.90 -23.42
C ASN A 403 18.35 9.08 -24.69
N THR A 404 18.05 7.77 -24.70
CA THR A 404 18.33 6.93 -25.87
C THR A 404 17.45 7.33 -27.06
N GLU A 405 18.08 7.47 -28.23
CA GLU A 405 17.43 7.79 -29.50
C GLU A 405 17.37 6.52 -30.40
N PRO A 406 16.33 6.35 -31.24
CA PRO A 406 15.14 7.20 -31.45
C PRO A 406 14.05 6.93 -30.41
N PHE A 407 14.14 5.90 -29.57
CA PHE A 407 13.20 5.56 -28.54
C PHE A 407 13.92 5.51 -27.19
N TYR A 408 13.56 6.41 -26.28
CA TYR A 408 14.08 6.39 -24.92
C TYR A 408 13.63 5.12 -24.18
N TRP A 409 14.36 4.75 -23.15
CA TRP A 409 13.97 3.67 -22.26
C TRP A 409 13.28 4.23 -21.02
N VAL A 410 12.35 3.45 -20.50
CA VAL A 410 11.65 3.67 -19.22
C VAL A 410 12.21 2.70 -18.21
N TYR A 411 12.59 3.23 -17.05
CA TYR A 411 13.11 2.45 -15.93
C TYR A 411 12.17 2.58 -14.74
N GLY A 412 11.93 1.49 -14.03
CA GLY A 412 11.09 1.50 -12.85
C GLY A 412 11.56 0.50 -11.81
N GLY A 413 11.48 0.91 -10.54
CA GLY A 413 11.68 0.04 -9.40
C GLY A 413 10.33 -0.38 -8.83
N THR A 414 10.14 -1.68 -8.59
CA THR A 414 8.85 -2.25 -8.19
C THR A 414 8.93 -2.85 -6.79
N GLN A 415 7.83 -2.81 -6.07
CA GLN A 415 7.73 -3.51 -4.80
C GLN A 415 7.88 -5.01 -5.03
N ASP A 416 8.82 -5.64 -4.30
CA ASP A 416 9.13 -7.07 -4.24
C ASP A 416 9.59 -7.72 -5.56
N ASN A 417 9.53 -7.00 -6.70
CA ASN A 417 9.70 -7.58 -8.04
C ASN A 417 10.79 -6.90 -8.86
N ALA A 418 11.87 -6.48 -8.21
CA ALA A 418 13.09 -5.96 -8.84
C ALA A 418 12.99 -4.53 -9.40
N SER A 419 14.12 -4.03 -9.90
CA SER A 419 14.24 -2.86 -10.77
C SER A 419 14.47 -3.31 -12.20
N MET A 420 13.84 -2.63 -13.17
CA MET A 420 13.91 -3.02 -14.57
C MET A 420 13.88 -1.80 -15.49
N GLY A 421 14.32 -2.00 -16.73
CA GLY A 421 14.23 -1.00 -17.80
C GLY A 421 13.85 -1.64 -19.12
N GLY A 422 13.08 -0.93 -19.94
CA GLY A 422 12.66 -1.38 -21.25
C GLY A 422 12.37 -0.21 -22.19
N PRO A 423 12.33 -0.45 -23.52
CA PRO A 423 12.12 0.61 -24.49
C PRO A 423 10.70 1.19 -24.40
N SER A 424 10.58 2.51 -24.54
CA SER A 424 9.27 3.17 -24.59
C SER A 424 8.48 2.78 -25.85
N GLN A 425 9.18 2.41 -26.92
CA GLN A 425 8.60 2.01 -28.20
C GLN A 425 9.63 1.17 -28.99
N ASN A 426 9.16 0.42 -29.98
CA ASN A 426 9.99 -0.26 -30.97
C ASN A 426 9.31 -0.22 -32.36
N THR A 427 9.95 -0.83 -33.37
CA THR A 427 9.42 -0.90 -34.74
C THR A 427 8.71 -2.22 -35.05
N LYS A 428 8.54 -3.10 -34.06
CA LYS A 428 7.85 -4.38 -34.21
C LYS A 428 6.34 -4.17 -34.27
N SER A 429 5.65 -4.92 -35.12
CA SER A 429 4.19 -4.84 -35.23
C SER A 429 3.45 -5.26 -33.95
N GLY A 430 4.06 -6.12 -33.12
CA GLY A 430 3.51 -6.56 -31.83
C GLY A 430 3.77 -5.60 -30.66
N GLY A 431 4.47 -4.47 -30.90
CA GLY A 431 4.85 -3.53 -29.83
C GLY A 431 5.99 -4.04 -28.97
N VAL A 432 6.10 -3.46 -27.77
CA VAL A 432 7.14 -3.81 -26.79
C VAL A 432 6.76 -5.13 -26.10
N ALA A 433 7.69 -6.10 -26.12
CA ALA A 433 7.50 -7.41 -25.51
C ALA A 433 8.30 -7.55 -24.21
N SER A 434 7.93 -8.53 -23.38
CA SER A 434 8.56 -8.75 -22.06
C SER A 434 10.05 -9.10 -22.15
N ASP A 435 10.49 -9.72 -23.24
CA ASP A 435 11.90 -10.08 -23.49
C ASP A 435 12.79 -8.86 -23.83
N GLU A 436 12.20 -7.70 -24.09
CA GLU A 436 12.93 -6.45 -24.30
C GLU A 436 13.24 -5.70 -22.99
N TRP A 437 12.68 -6.16 -21.88
CA TRP A 437 12.95 -5.60 -20.56
C TRP A 437 14.16 -6.26 -19.90
N VAL A 438 14.98 -5.44 -19.25
CA VAL A 438 16.21 -5.88 -18.58
C VAL A 438 16.06 -5.63 -17.08
N VAL A 439 16.29 -6.67 -16.27
CA VAL A 439 16.39 -6.54 -14.81
C VAL A 439 17.72 -5.89 -14.46
N THR A 440 17.67 -4.70 -13.90
CA THR A 440 18.86 -3.95 -13.49
C THR A 440 19.35 -4.37 -12.11
N LEU A 441 18.41 -4.65 -11.17
CA LEU A 441 18.74 -5.07 -9.80
C LEU A 441 17.56 -5.87 -9.20
N GLY A 442 17.83 -6.89 -8.37
CA GLY A 442 16.82 -7.64 -7.60
C GLY A 442 16.44 -6.94 -6.29
N GLY A 443 15.45 -7.49 -5.57
CA GLY A 443 14.89 -6.94 -4.32
C GLY A 443 13.73 -5.97 -4.60
N ASP A 444 13.30 -5.20 -3.59
CA ASP A 444 12.40 -4.06 -3.81
C ASP A 444 13.14 -3.00 -4.61
N GLY A 445 12.67 -2.72 -5.80
CA GLY A 445 13.28 -1.71 -6.64
C GLY A 445 12.76 -0.31 -6.32
N PHE A 446 13.65 0.67 -6.20
CA PHE A 446 13.30 2.06 -5.90
C PHE A 446 13.82 3.01 -6.98
N TRP A 447 14.71 3.90 -6.58
CA TRP A 447 15.33 4.87 -7.47
C TRP A 447 16.21 4.20 -8.51
N GLN A 448 16.16 4.72 -9.71
CA GLN A 448 17.10 4.42 -10.78
C GLN A 448 17.59 5.72 -11.41
N ALA A 449 18.87 5.76 -11.79
CA ALA A 449 19.45 6.86 -12.53
C ALA A 449 20.28 6.29 -13.68
N ILE A 450 20.29 6.97 -14.82
CA ILE A 450 20.95 6.52 -16.04
C ILE A 450 21.94 7.60 -16.50
N GLU A 451 23.17 7.22 -16.82
CA GLU A 451 24.14 8.20 -17.34
C GLU A 451 23.65 8.81 -18.65
N PRO A 452 23.54 10.15 -18.73
CA PRO A 452 22.98 10.82 -19.91
C PRO A 452 23.77 10.53 -21.20
N ASP A 453 25.10 10.48 -21.08
CA ASP A 453 26.02 10.27 -22.21
C ASP A 453 26.34 8.80 -22.47
N ASN A 454 26.00 7.91 -21.53
CA ASN A 454 26.22 6.47 -21.67
C ASN A 454 25.07 5.67 -21.06
N PRO A 455 23.95 5.51 -21.76
CA PRO A 455 22.75 4.87 -21.23
C PRO A 455 22.92 3.36 -20.95
N ASN A 456 24.12 2.79 -21.18
CA ASN A 456 24.44 1.42 -20.74
C ASN A 456 24.71 1.35 -19.22
N ILE A 457 25.12 2.45 -18.60
CA ILE A 457 25.39 2.51 -17.16
C ILE A 457 24.13 2.97 -16.43
N VAL A 458 23.61 2.08 -15.61
CA VAL A 458 22.40 2.28 -14.81
C VAL A 458 22.74 2.13 -13.33
N TYR A 459 22.28 3.05 -12.53
CA TYR A 459 22.33 2.98 -11.09
C TYR A 459 20.95 2.57 -10.57
N SER A 460 20.89 1.54 -9.75
CA SER A 460 19.64 1.05 -9.15
C SER A 460 19.86 0.78 -7.67
N ALA A 461 18.85 1.03 -6.85
CA ALA A 461 18.92 0.72 -5.42
C ALA A 461 17.79 -0.23 -5.01
N TYR A 462 18.08 -1.07 -4.01
CA TYR A 462 17.08 -1.79 -3.24
C TYR A 462 17.14 -1.36 -1.77
N GLN A 463 16.29 -1.90 -0.92
CA GLN A 463 16.04 -1.50 0.47
C GLN A 463 17.27 -0.98 1.22
N TYR A 464 17.08 0.14 1.95
CA TYR A 464 18.11 0.73 2.81
C TYR A 464 19.36 1.22 2.06
N GLY A 465 19.20 1.79 0.88
CA GLY A 465 20.29 2.41 0.12
C GLY A 465 21.33 1.43 -0.41
N ASN A 466 20.96 0.18 -0.63
CA ASN A 466 21.85 -0.77 -1.30
C ASN A 466 21.88 -0.45 -2.81
N ILE A 467 22.70 0.53 -3.16
CA ILE A 467 22.89 1.01 -4.53
C ILE A 467 23.94 0.20 -5.27
N TYR A 468 23.65 -0.07 -6.55
CA TYR A 468 24.52 -0.77 -7.48
C TYR A 468 24.67 0.01 -8.78
N ARG A 469 25.84 -0.05 -9.38
CA ARG A 469 26.09 0.32 -10.77
C ARG A 469 25.99 -0.93 -11.63
N PHE A 470 25.16 -0.88 -12.66
CA PHE A 470 24.94 -1.95 -13.62
C PHE A 470 25.36 -1.51 -15.02
N ASP A 471 26.19 -2.31 -15.70
CA ASP A 471 26.51 -2.14 -17.11
C ASP A 471 25.66 -3.11 -17.94
N LYS A 472 24.74 -2.57 -18.75
CA LYS A 472 23.85 -3.36 -19.62
C LYS A 472 24.59 -4.18 -20.68
N LYS A 473 25.78 -3.75 -21.12
CA LYS A 473 26.57 -4.45 -22.16
C LYS A 473 27.30 -5.67 -21.59
N SER A 474 27.96 -5.51 -20.47
CA SER A 474 28.73 -6.59 -19.85
C SER A 474 27.89 -7.47 -18.93
N GLY A 475 26.75 -6.95 -18.43
CA GLY A 475 25.96 -7.57 -17.38
C GLY A 475 26.57 -7.43 -15.98
N GLU A 476 27.67 -6.69 -15.82
CA GLU A 476 28.36 -6.50 -14.55
C GLU A 476 27.53 -5.65 -13.59
N ARG A 477 27.45 -6.08 -12.32
CA ARG A 477 26.81 -5.34 -11.21
C ARG A 477 27.81 -5.14 -10.09
N ILE A 478 28.12 -3.88 -9.77
CA ILE A 478 29.05 -3.51 -8.71
C ILE A 478 28.29 -2.80 -7.60
N LYS A 479 28.39 -3.32 -6.36
CA LYS A 479 27.87 -2.65 -5.19
C LYS A 479 28.70 -1.41 -4.88
N ILE A 480 28.04 -0.25 -4.79
CA ILE A 480 28.70 1.04 -4.60
C ILE A 480 28.18 1.80 -3.35
N LYS A 481 27.46 1.13 -2.45
CA LYS A 481 26.91 1.75 -1.23
C LYS A 481 28.01 2.31 -0.33
N PRO A 482 27.91 3.58 0.15
CA PRO A 482 28.80 4.12 1.18
C PRO A 482 28.74 3.28 2.46
N THR A 483 29.88 2.99 3.03
CA THR A 483 30.02 2.26 4.30
C THR A 483 30.80 3.07 5.31
N PRO A 484 30.45 3.00 6.62
CA PRO A 484 31.20 3.71 7.64
C PRO A 484 32.63 3.18 7.75
N GLY A 485 33.55 4.07 8.12
CA GLY A 485 34.92 3.72 8.44
C GLY A 485 35.00 2.87 9.71
N LYS A 486 36.18 2.32 9.96
CA LYS A 486 36.42 1.52 11.17
C LYS A 486 36.28 2.40 12.44
N GLY A 487 35.32 2.07 13.29
CA GLY A 487 35.03 2.78 14.55
C GLY A 487 34.05 3.93 14.41
N GLU A 488 33.50 4.15 13.22
CA GLU A 488 32.41 5.10 13.01
C GLU A 488 31.05 4.44 13.29
N ASP A 489 30.05 5.24 13.67
CA ASP A 489 28.68 4.80 13.83
C ASP A 489 28.07 4.37 12.49
N THR A 490 27.15 3.41 12.54
CA THR A 490 26.41 2.97 11.37
C THR A 490 25.47 4.06 10.87
N TYR A 491 25.41 4.25 9.55
CA TYR A 491 24.49 5.20 8.95
C TYR A 491 23.05 4.69 9.02
N ARG A 492 22.09 5.61 9.25
CA ARG A 492 20.67 5.33 9.20
C ARG A 492 20.16 5.53 7.77
N TRP A 493 19.68 4.47 7.16
CA TRP A 493 19.18 4.47 5.79
C TRP A 493 17.65 4.32 5.78
N ASN A 494 16.97 5.14 4.98
CA ASN A 494 15.55 4.94 4.74
C ASN A 494 15.32 3.64 3.93
N TRP A 495 14.10 3.12 4.01
CA TRP A 495 13.67 2.00 3.15
C TRP A 495 13.80 2.38 1.67
N ASP A 496 13.24 3.53 1.28
CA ASP A 496 13.39 4.16 -0.04
C ASP A 496 14.44 5.30 0.07
N THR A 497 15.69 4.95 0.05
CA THR A 497 16.82 5.89 0.16
C THR A 497 16.98 6.72 -1.11
N PRO A 498 16.98 8.06 -1.05
CA PRO A 498 17.14 8.90 -2.23
C PRO A 498 18.60 8.95 -2.69
N PHE A 499 18.78 8.83 -4.02
CA PHE A 499 20.05 9.13 -4.69
C PHE A 499 19.79 9.77 -6.06
N ILE A 500 20.73 10.57 -6.53
CA ILE A 500 20.66 11.27 -7.83
C ILE A 500 22.01 11.25 -8.55
N LEU A 501 21.95 11.36 -9.88
CA LEU A 501 23.06 11.83 -10.69
C LEU A 501 23.06 13.35 -10.73
N SER A 502 24.27 13.95 -10.68
CA SER A 502 24.41 15.41 -10.82
C SER A 502 23.96 15.87 -12.20
N SER A 503 23.25 16.98 -12.24
CA SER A 503 22.89 17.67 -13.49
C SER A 503 24.09 18.18 -14.28
N TYR A 504 25.26 18.24 -13.65
CA TYR A 504 26.51 18.82 -14.22
C TYR A 504 27.55 17.77 -14.61
N SER A 505 27.33 16.52 -14.26
CA SER A 505 28.28 15.43 -14.55
C SER A 505 27.59 14.07 -14.46
N GLY A 506 27.57 13.34 -15.57
CA GLY A 506 27.03 11.97 -15.63
C GLY A 506 27.76 10.94 -14.76
N THR A 507 28.91 11.27 -14.16
CA THR A 507 29.69 10.38 -13.28
C THR A 507 29.63 10.78 -11.80
N THR A 508 29.03 11.93 -11.49
CA THR A 508 28.87 12.41 -10.12
C THR A 508 27.54 11.96 -9.54
N LEU A 509 27.60 11.33 -8.37
CA LEU A 509 26.44 10.82 -7.64
C LEU A 509 26.33 11.48 -6.28
N TYR A 510 25.10 11.71 -5.86
CA TYR A 510 24.77 12.02 -4.47
C TYR A 510 23.82 10.95 -3.93
N ILE A 511 24.01 10.51 -2.68
CA ILE A 511 23.10 9.64 -1.94
C ILE A 511 22.98 10.14 -0.51
N ALA A 512 21.80 10.02 0.10
CA ALA A 512 21.58 10.52 1.44
C ALA A 512 21.00 9.47 2.39
N SER A 513 21.62 9.34 3.55
CA SER A 513 21.18 8.61 4.75
C SER A 513 20.76 9.59 5.84
N ASN A 514 21.22 9.43 7.08
CA ASN A 514 21.31 10.55 8.04
C ASN A 514 22.48 11.49 7.74
N LYS A 515 23.30 11.19 6.74
CA LYS A 515 24.36 12.04 6.18
C LYS A 515 24.28 12.04 4.66
N VAL A 516 24.86 13.05 4.03
CA VAL A 516 24.94 13.19 2.57
C VAL A 516 26.31 12.77 2.08
N PHE A 517 26.34 11.99 1.01
CA PHE A 517 27.55 11.49 0.38
C PHE A 517 27.63 11.93 -1.07
N LYS A 518 28.84 12.27 -1.52
CA LYS A 518 29.17 12.63 -2.90
C LYS A 518 30.23 11.69 -3.44
N SER A 519 30.05 11.20 -4.66
CA SER A 519 31.05 10.50 -5.46
C SER A 519 31.24 11.21 -6.77
N THR A 520 32.49 11.32 -7.26
CA THR A 520 32.82 11.89 -8.58
C THR A 520 33.35 10.84 -9.54
N ASP A 521 33.36 9.57 -9.13
CA ASP A 521 33.99 8.46 -9.82
C ASP A 521 33.05 7.24 -9.99
N ARG A 522 31.74 7.51 -10.24
CA ARG A 522 30.72 6.48 -10.44
C ARG A 522 30.48 5.57 -9.22
N GLY A 523 30.68 6.12 -8.01
CA GLY A 523 30.48 5.40 -6.75
C GLY A 523 31.64 4.49 -6.35
N ASN A 524 32.81 4.57 -7.00
CA ASN A 524 33.98 3.80 -6.57
C ASN A 524 34.54 4.30 -5.24
N SER A 525 34.42 5.62 -5.00
CA SER A 525 34.72 6.25 -3.72
C SER A 525 33.66 7.28 -3.32
N TRP A 526 33.57 7.55 -2.02
CA TRP A 526 32.58 8.47 -1.46
C TRP A 526 33.20 9.44 -0.46
N THR A 527 32.81 10.70 -0.55
CA THR A 527 33.11 11.73 0.43
C THR A 527 31.84 12.07 1.20
N VAL A 528 31.91 12.12 2.53
CA VAL A 528 30.84 12.65 3.38
C VAL A 528 30.89 14.17 3.28
N ILE A 529 29.78 14.79 2.89
CA ILE A 529 29.68 16.25 2.68
C ILE A 529 28.69 16.91 3.65
N SER A 530 28.25 16.23 4.69
CA SER A 530 27.39 16.81 5.74
C SER A 530 27.67 16.19 7.10
N ASP A 531 27.30 16.90 8.16
CA ASP A 531 27.02 16.30 9.45
C ASP A 531 25.72 15.48 9.40
N ASP A 532 25.22 15.01 10.55
CA ASP A 532 23.90 14.39 10.65
C ASP A 532 22.81 15.44 10.39
N ILE A 533 22.07 15.25 9.29
CA ILE A 533 21.07 16.20 8.76
C ILE A 533 19.69 16.07 9.41
N THR A 534 19.52 15.19 10.39
CA THR A 534 18.24 14.87 11.04
C THR A 534 18.10 15.55 12.40
N ARG A 535 16.94 15.38 13.05
CA ARG A 535 16.73 15.86 14.43
C ARG A 535 17.49 15.04 15.47
N LYS A 536 17.94 13.83 15.14
CA LYS A 536 18.62 12.87 16.04
C LYS A 536 17.78 12.43 17.25
N GLU A 537 16.48 12.43 17.10
CA GLU A 537 15.57 12.10 18.19
C GLU A 537 15.27 10.59 18.25
N ASP A 538 15.14 10.06 19.48
CA ASP A 538 14.76 8.67 19.69
C ASP A 538 13.24 8.51 19.48
N ARG A 539 12.84 7.63 18.57
CA ARG A 539 11.42 7.30 18.30
C ARG A 539 10.63 6.88 19.55
N ASN A 540 11.31 6.36 20.58
CA ASN A 540 10.68 5.93 21.83
C ASN A 540 10.23 7.10 22.72
N GLN A 541 10.59 8.33 22.41
CA GLN A 541 10.11 9.54 23.08
C GLN A 541 8.69 9.94 22.65
N PHE A 542 8.17 9.35 21.57
CA PHE A 542 6.86 9.70 21.04
C PHE A 542 5.78 8.74 21.53
N PRO A 543 4.67 9.25 22.09
CA PRO A 543 3.56 8.38 22.51
C PRO A 543 2.78 7.86 21.29
N VAL A 544 2.28 6.63 21.39
CA VAL A 544 1.37 6.03 20.42
C VAL A 544 0.10 5.63 21.16
N MET A 545 -1.09 6.00 20.63
CA MET A 545 -2.38 5.78 21.32
C MET A 545 -2.36 6.29 22.77
N GLY A 546 -1.81 7.51 22.97
CA GLY A 546 -1.81 8.21 24.26
C GLY A 546 -0.84 7.68 25.33
N LYS A 547 0.05 6.71 25.01
CA LYS A 547 1.01 6.16 25.98
C LYS A 547 2.37 5.82 25.36
N TYR A 548 3.40 5.71 26.20
CA TYR A 548 4.71 5.18 25.84
C TYR A 548 4.69 3.66 25.96
N TRP A 549 5.16 2.98 24.91
CA TRP A 549 5.13 1.53 24.86
C TRP A 549 6.52 0.93 25.15
N PRO A 550 6.61 -0.16 25.92
CA PRO A 550 7.87 -0.84 26.16
C PRO A 550 8.41 -1.50 24.89
N SER A 551 9.69 -1.81 24.87
CA SER A 551 10.31 -2.54 23.73
C SER A 551 9.72 -3.93 23.50
N SER A 552 9.08 -4.52 24.52
CA SER A 552 8.40 -5.81 24.46
C SER A 552 6.95 -5.74 23.95
N ALA A 553 6.45 -4.57 23.55
CA ALA A 553 5.11 -4.46 22.97
C ALA A 553 5.00 -5.26 21.68
N VAL A 554 3.81 -5.79 21.39
CA VAL A 554 3.57 -6.68 20.25
C VAL A 554 3.91 -5.98 18.95
N ALA A 555 4.79 -6.60 18.17
CA ALA A 555 5.26 -6.13 16.87
C ALA A 555 5.67 -4.64 16.85
N LYS A 556 6.25 -4.14 17.97
CA LYS A 556 6.74 -2.75 18.05
C LYS A 556 7.80 -2.49 17.01
N ASP A 557 7.56 -1.48 16.19
CA ASP A 557 8.44 -0.99 15.13
C ASP A 557 8.82 -2.03 14.05
N VAL A 558 8.16 -3.20 14.05
CA VAL A 558 8.33 -4.19 12.97
C VAL A 558 7.83 -3.58 11.66
N SER A 559 8.61 -3.77 10.58
CA SER A 559 8.33 -3.16 9.26
C SER A 559 8.13 -1.64 9.31
N THR A 560 9.01 -0.93 10.02
CA THR A 560 9.18 0.52 9.93
C THR A 560 10.56 0.85 9.39
N SER A 561 10.71 1.98 8.69
CA SER A 561 12.03 2.53 8.35
C SER A 561 12.76 2.96 9.63
N GLN A 562 14.07 3.11 9.55
CA GLN A 562 14.81 3.80 10.60
C GLN A 562 14.33 5.25 10.68
N TRP A 563 14.21 5.79 11.88
CA TRP A 563 13.78 7.16 12.12
C TRP A 563 14.95 8.14 12.08
N GLY A 564 14.71 9.32 11.51
CA GLY A 564 15.72 10.32 11.26
C GLY A 564 16.61 9.95 10.06
N THR A 565 16.03 9.97 8.86
CA THR A 565 16.68 9.61 7.60
C THR A 565 16.29 10.56 6.48
N ALA A 566 17.16 10.71 5.47
CA ALA A 566 16.81 11.40 4.24
C ALA A 566 15.79 10.63 3.43
N VAL A 567 14.86 11.33 2.79
CA VAL A 567 13.78 10.78 1.96
C VAL A 567 13.59 11.53 0.64
N ALA A 568 14.12 12.75 0.55
CA ALA A 568 14.17 13.54 -0.68
C ALA A 568 15.58 14.12 -0.87
N LEU A 569 16.03 14.19 -2.12
CA LEU A 569 17.34 14.72 -2.49
C LEU A 569 17.26 15.33 -3.89
N ALA A 570 17.68 16.58 -4.04
CA ALA A 570 17.69 17.27 -5.32
C ALA A 570 18.88 18.21 -5.46
N GLU A 571 19.48 18.28 -6.65
CA GLU A 571 20.46 19.30 -7.04
C GLU A 571 19.79 20.31 -7.98
N SER A 572 20.04 21.59 -7.81
CA SER A 572 19.56 22.62 -8.74
C SER A 572 20.17 22.42 -10.14
N PRO A 573 19.37 22.32 -11.21
CA PRO A 573 19.90 22.18 -12.56
C PRO A 573 20.48 23.47 -13.13
N VAL A 574 20.30 24.61 -12.46
CA VAL A 574 20.76 25.94 -12.92
C VAL A 574 21.83 26.56 -12.03
N LYS A 575 22.11 25.95 -10.86
CA LYS A 575 23.17 26.37 -9.95
C LYS A 575 23.90 25.17 -9.37
N LYS A 576 25.12 24.93 -9.85
CA LYS A 576 25.97 23.85 -9.36
C LYS A 576 26.27 23.99 -7.87
N GLY A 577 26.19 22.89 -7.12
CA GLY A 577 26.46 22.84 -5.69
C GLY A 577 25.32 23.35 -4.80
N LEU A 578 24.19 23.77 -5.38
CA LEU A 578 22.96 24.05 -4.64
C LEU A 578 22.18 22.74 -4.51
N ILE A 579 22.16 22.14 -3.32
CA ILE A 579 21.60 20.83 -3.04
C ILE A 579 20.57 20.96 -1.89
N TYR A 580 19.47 20.25 -2.01
CA TYR A 580 18.40 20.17 -1.04
C TYR A 580 18.21 18.73 -0.58
N VAL A 581 18.02 18.54 0.73
CA VAL A 581 17.73 17.23 1.33
C VAL A 581 16.54 17.34 2.26
N GLY A 582 15.50 16.54 2.01
CA GLY A 582 14.34 16.40 2.88
C GLY A 582 14.43 15.16 3.76
N THR A 583 13.93 15.25 5.00
CA THR A 583 14.00 14.16 5.97
C THR A 583 12.60 13.64 6.37
N ASP A 584 12.57 12.41 6.88
CA ASP A 584 11.34 11.79 7.41
C ASP A 584 10.90 12.40 8.76
N ASP A 585 11.78 13.13 9.44
CA ASP A 585 11.50 13.86 10.67
C ASP A 585 11.24 15.37 10.45
N GLY A 586 10.94 15.76 9.19
CA GLY A 586 10.37 17.06 8.85
C GLY A 586 11.38 18.21 8.77
N LEU A 587 12.59 17.96 8.30
CA LEU A 587 13.59 19.00 8.02
C LEU A 587 13.87 19.12 6.52
N ILE A 588 14.19 20.33 6.08
CA ILE A 588 14.88 20.57 4.81
C ILE A 588 16.27 21.13 5.14
N GLN A 589 17.30 20.47 4.62
CA GLN A 589 18.70 20.93 4.70
C GLN A 589 19.15 21.44 3.34
N ILE A 590 19.87 22.54 3.31
CA ILE A 590 20.26 23.26 2.09
C ILE A 590 21.73 23.55 2.14
N THR A 591 22.46 23.24 1.08
CA THR A 591 23.82 23.77 0.83
C THR A 591 23.83 24.49 -0.51
N ASN A 592 24.62 25.58 -0.60
CA ASN A 592 24.83 26.32 -1.86
C ASN A 592 26.31 26.35 -2.28
N ASP A 593 27.13 25.57 -1.60
CA ASP A 593 28.60 25.50 -1.73
C ASP A 593 29.09 24.04 -1.79
N ASP A 594 28.23 23.13 -2.35
CA ASP A 594 28.58 21.72 -2.59
C ASP A 594 28.86 20.94 -1.29
N GLY A 595 28.25 21.34 -0.18
CA GLY A 595 28.30 20.66 1.11
C GLY A 595 29.32 21.19 2.09
N GLU A 596 30.00 22.33 1.81
CA GLU A 596 30.89 22.95 2.78
C GLU A 596 30.13 23.54 3.98
N THR A 597 28.95 24.12 3.71
CA THR A 597 28.03 24.63 4.75
C THR A 597 26.59 24.20 4.51
N TRP A 598 25.84 24.03 5.59
CA TRP A 598 24.44 23.61 5.55
C TRP A 598 23.53 24.52 6.36
N VAL A 599 22.39 24.88 5.78
CA VAL A 599 21.32 25.65 6.43
C VAL A 599 20.15 24.69 6.70
N LYS A 600 19.71 24.63 7.96
CA LYS A 600 18.58 23.83 8.39
C LYS A 600 17.31 24.67 8.44
N VAL A 601 16.25 24.19 7.79
CA VAL A 601 14.88 24.71 7.89
C VAL A 601 14.00 23.65 8.56
N SER A 602 13.29 24.06 9.63
CA SER A 602 12.50 23.15 10.48
C SER A 602 11.04 23.58 10.66
N GLU A 603 10.68 24.76 10.16
CA GLU A 603 9.33 25.32 10.27
C GLU A 603 8.84 25.73 8.89
N PHE A 604 7.63 25.31 8.55
CA PHE A 604 7.03 25.56 7.26
C PHE A 604 5.59 26.05 7.44
N PRO A 605 5.13 27.05 6.65
CA PRO A 605 3.77 27.57 6.77
C PRO A 605 2.74 26.46 6.61
N GLU A 606 1.81 26.36 7.56
CA GLU A 606 0.68 25.43 7.58
C GLU A 606 1.07 23.93 7.70
N VAL A 607 2.35 23.57 7.66
CA VAL A 607 2.81 22.19 7.76
C VAL A 607 3.07 21.84 9.24
N PRO A 608 2.45 20.81 9.80
CA PRO A 608 2.73 20.36 11.16
C PRO A 608 4.19 19.91 11.34
N GLU A 609 4.70 20.07 12.55
CA GLU A 609 6.05 19.59 12.88
C GLU A 609 6.19 18.07 12.64
N TYR A 610 7.38 17.60 12.30
CA TYR A 610 7.67 16.20 11.97
C TYR A 610 6.96 15.65 10.72
N THR A 611 6.41 16.49 9.87
CA THR A 611 5.78 16.04 8.64
C THR A 611 6.84 15.58 7.63
N TYR A 612 6.67 14.38 7.09
CA TYR A 612 7.53 13.75 6.09
C TYR A 612 7.69 14.63 4.84
N VAL A 613 8.92 14.96 4.46
CA VAL A 613 9.23 15.72 3.23
C VAL A 613 9.18 14.74 2.05
N SER A 614 8.09 14.76 1.27
CA SER A 614 7.86 13.77 0.21
C SER A 614 8.77 13.94 -0.98
N ASP A 615 8.99 15.21 -1.39
CA ASP A 615 9.83 15.55 -2.55
C ASP A 615 10.26 17.01 -2.51
N ILE A 616 11.37 17.32 -3.20
CA ILE A 616 11.91 18.69 -3.37
C ILE A 616 12.27 18.85 -4.85
N LEU A 617 11.74 19.89 -5.50
CA LEU A 617 11.94 20.18 -6.90
C LEU A 617 12.49 21.59 -7.12
N PRO A 618 13.80 21.76 -7.32
CA PRO A 618 14.38 23.03 -7.76
C PRO A 618 13.91 23.39 -9.19
N SER A 619 13.68 24.68 -9.42
CA SER A 619 13.29 25.18 -10.73
C SER A 619 14.38 24.93 -11.78
N GLN A 620 13.94 24.61 -13.00
CA GLN A 620 14.83 24.50 -14.17
C GLN A 620 15.19 25.86 -14.81
N TYR A 621 14.64 26.95 -14.30
CA TYR A 621 14.74 28.27 -14.90
C TYR A 621 15.30 29.35 -13.99
N ASP A 622 15.15 29.20 -12.67
CA ASP A 622 15.56 30.21 -11.68
C ASP A 622 16.18 29.52 -10.46
N GLU A 623 17.43 29.86 -10.15
CA GLU A 623 18.16 29.26 -9.02
C GLU A 623 17.55 29.57 -7.64
N ASN A 624 16.72 30.62 -7.55
CA ASN A 624 16.08 31.02 -6.29
C ASN A 624 14.80 30.24 -6.01
N VAL A 625 14.17 29.66 -7.06
CA VAL A 625 12.87 29.02 -6.95
C VAL A 625 13.01 27.53 -6.68
N VAL A 626 12.36 27.06 -5.62
CA VAL A 626 12.26 25.65 -5.28
C VAL A 626 10.87 25.32 -4.73
N TYR A 627 10.38 24.15 -5.04
CA TYR A 627 9.11 23.60 -4.53
C TYR A 627 9.40 22.44 -3.58
N ALA A 628 8.55 22.29 -2.56
CA ALA A 628 8.58 21.14 -1.67
C ALA A 628 7.16 20.61 -1.41
N THR A 629 7.05 19.30 -1.30
CA THR A 629 5.81 18.63 -0.91
C THR A 629 6.01 17.85 0.38
N PHE A 630 4.94 17.75 1.17
CA PHE A 630 4.96 17.05 2.45
C PHE A 630 3.78 16.10 2.54
N ASN A 631 3.94 15.01 3.30
CA ASN A 631 2.94 13.98 3.49
C ASN A 631 2.77 13.66 4.98
N ASN A 632 1.58 13.91 5.51
CA ASN A 632 1.26 13.68 6.92
C ASN A 632 0.21 12.58 7.15
N ILE A 633 -0.03 11.72 6.15
CA ILE A 633 -1.02 10.64 6.21
C ILE A 633 -0.79 9.72 7.41
N LYS A 634 0.47 9.45 7.79
CA LYS A 634 0.79 8.63 8.98
C LYS A 634 0.50 9.31 10.32
N SER A 635 -0.01 10.54 10.28
CA SER A 635 -0.62 11.26 11.40
C SER A 635 -2.15 11.40 11.25
N ASP A 636 -2.74 10.68 10.27
CA ASP A 636 -4.16 10.74 9.91
C ASP A 636 -4.58 12.10 9.32
N ASP A 637 -3.63 12.81 8.76
CA ASP A 637 -3.81 14.11 8.14
C ASP A 637 -3.58 13.99 6.62
N PHE A 638 -4.66 14.12 5.85
CA PHE A 638 -4.69 13.98 4.40
C PHE A 638 -4.63 15.33 3.67
N THR A 639 -4.32 16.40 4.39
CA THR A 639 -4.15 17.73 3.80
C THR A 639 -3.00 17.73 2.79
N PRO A 640 -3.20 18.24 1.57
CA PRO A 640 -2.11 18.39 0.61
C PRO A 640 -1.23 19.58 1.02
N TYR A 641 0.05 19.33 1.24
CA TYR A 641 1.05 20.36 1.55
C TYR A 641 1.98 20.53 0.36
N VAL A 642 1.89 21.69 -0.31
CA VAL A 642 2.74 22.09 -1.42
C VAL A 642 3.24 23.50 -1.17
N LEU A 643 4.55 23.66 -1.07
CA LEU A 643 5.18 24.93 -0.75
C LEU A 643 6.11 25.39 -1.88
N ARG A 644 6.26 26.70 -2.01
CA ARG A 644 7.21 27.37 -2.90
C ARG A 644 8.10 28.30 -2.09
N SER A 645 9.35 28.34 -2.47
CA SER A 645 10.34 29.35 -2.03
C SER A 645 10.86 30.11 -3.24
N ASP A 646 11.13 31.40 -3.07
CA ASP A 646 11.73 32.29 -4.06
C ASP A 646 13.13 32.83 -3.58
N ASP A 647 13.71 32.18 -2.58
CA ASP A 647 14.99 32.58 -1.96
C ASP A 647 15.91 31.39 -1.63
N GLN A 648 15.89 30.35 -2.50
CA GLN A 648 16.67 29.13 -2.36
C GLN A 648 16.28 28.29 -1.13
N GLY A 649 15.00 28.33 -0.71
CA GLY A 649 14.47 27.52 0.38
C GLY A 649 14.64 28.14 1.78
N LYS A 650 15.05 29.40 1.91
CA LYS A 650 15.18 30.06 3.21
C LYS A 650 13.82 30.41 3.80
N THR A 651 12.89 30.89 2.96
CA THR A 651 11.51 31.16 3.34
C THR A 651 10.55 30.46 2.39
N TRP A 652 9.38 30.11 2.88
CA TRP A 652 8.38 29.31 2.14
C TRP A 652 6.99 29.94 2.20
N VAL A 653 6.20 29.71 1.16
CA VAL A 653 4.78 30.05 1.10
C VAL A 653 3.99 28.84 0.66
N SER A 654 2.82 28.60 1.26
CA SER A 654 1.89 27.55 0.83
C SER A 654 1.25 27.94 -0.50
N ILE A 655 1.21 27.00 -1.44
CA ILE A 655 0.55 27.13 -2.75
C ILE A 655 -0.50 26.06 -2.96
N ALA A 656 -0.78 25.24 -1.96
CA ALA A 656 -1.92 24.34 -1.93
C ALA A 656 -3.20 25.17 -1.75
N SER A 657 -4.19 24.99 -2.66
CA SER A 657 -5.47 25.71 -2.64
C SER A 657 -6.59 24.83 -2.09
#